data_c40a37cb8ba5a95fa4c569762cbe8233
#
_entry.id   c40a37cb8ba5a95fa4c569762cbe8233
#
_cell.length_a   1.000
_cell.length_b   1.000
_cell.length_c   1.000
_cell.angle_alpha   90.00
_cell.angle_beta   90.00
_cell.angle_gamma   90.00
#
_symmetry.space_group_name_H-M   'P 1'
#
loop_
_entity.id
_entity.type
_entity.pdbx_description
1 polymer ?
#
loop_
_entity_poly.entity_id
_entity_poly.type
_entity_poly.pdbx_seq_one_letter_code
_entity_poly.pdbx_strand_id
1 'polypeptide(L)'
;MALRLNHYLLEKVLASHFYANHLSCIALSLYSARNSVSGSYSTTNFEAQREGKCNIRNFNDGLGKVGSGFPGELCFAASINDVVKEEKEEDEEGEGERASDDDDDDDDSLEFISSFRGNYKQRENIARLEIDESEFRHPLVKEVCRLIALRSAWNPKLEGHLRHLLRSLKPPHVCAVLRSQVDERVALSFFYWADRQWRYKHDPIVYYTMLDVLSKTKLCQGARRILRLMTRRGIECTPEAFGYVMVSYSRAGKLRNAMRILTLMQKAGVEPNLSICNTALYVLVKGNKLEKGLRFLERMQLAGIKPNIVTYNCLIKGYCDLRGIKDALKLIAEMPSKGCPPDKVSYYTVMAFLCEEKKIEEVKHLMENMVQSGKLIPDQVTYNTLIHALSKHGHADDALAFLREAEDKGFHIDKVGYSAVVHSFCKKGRMGEAKSLVIDMYSRGCNPDVVTYTAIIDGFCRMGKIDEAKKMLQQMYKHGCKPNTVSYTALLNGLCHNGKSLEAREMINVSEEHWWTPNAITYSAVMHGFRREGKLSEACDLTREMIKKGFFPNPVEINLLLQSLCQNQKVVEAKKYLEECLNKGCAINVVNFTTVIHGFCQIGDLEAALSVLDDMYLSNKHPDAVTYTALFDALGKKGRLDEAAELIVKMLGKGLDPTPVTYRTVIHCYCQWGRVDDMLKLLEKMLARQPFGTVYNQVIEKLCDFGNLEEAEKLLGKVLRTASKVDANTCHVLMESYLKKGVVLSAYKVACKMFRRNLVPDLKLCEKVSKRLMVDGKMVEADNLMLRFVERGLQQNEMHL
;
A
#
# COMPACT_ATOMS: atom_id res chain seq x y z
N MET A 1 38.26 17.90 -12.30
CA MET A 1 37.44 18.01 -11.04
C MET A 1 35.97 17.72 -11.26
N ALA A 2 35.35 18.21 -12.32
CA ALA A 2 33.91 17.94 -12.60
C ALA A 2 33.52 16.47 -12.82
N LEU A 3 34.44 15.63 -13.34
CA LEU A 3 34.22 14.20 -13.56
C LEU A 3 34.24 13.36 -12.26
N ARG A 4 34.89 13.81 -11.18
CA ARG A 4 34.88 13.14 -9.87
C ARG A 4 33.63 13.44 -9.05
N LEU A 5 33.01 14.62 -9.26
CA LEU A 5 31.76 14.99 -8.60
C LEU A 5 30.54 14.19 -9.10
N ASN A 6 30.50 13.89 -10.41
CA ASN A 6 29.41 13.06 -10.97
C ASN A 6 29.49 11.59 -10.50
N HIS A 7 30.66 11.05 -10.28
CA HIS A 7 30.85 9.68 -9.80
C HIS A 7 30.37 9.54 -8.33
N TYR A 8 30.67 10.52 -7.50
CA TYR A 8 30.28 10.54 -6.09
C TYR A 8 28.76 10.73 -5.87
N LEU A 9 28.13 11.53 -6.75
CA LEU A 9 26.66 11.70 -6.72
C LEU A 9 25.92 10.46 -7.23
N LEU A 10 26.47 9.75 -8.21
CA LEU A 10 25.91 8.47 -8.68
C LEU A 10 26.02 7.38 -7.59
N GLU A 11 27.15 7.30 -6.89
CA GLU A 11 27.31 6.38 -5.77
C GLU A 11 26.36 6.69 -4.61
N LYS A 12 26.12 7.96 -4.26
CA LYS A 12 25.16 8.34 -3.22
C LYS A 12 23.71 8.09 -3.62
N VAL A 13 23.34 8.30 -4.88
CA VAL A 13 21.98 8.01 -5.39
C VAL A 13 21.76 6.50 -5.49
N LEU A 14 22.77 5.74 -5.91
CA LEU A 14 22.72 4.27 -5.94
C LEU A 14 22.73 3.69 -4.52
N ALA A 15 23.53 4.23 -3.60
CA ALA A 15 23.54 3.78 -2.19
C ALA A 15 22.24 4.11 -1.47
N SER A 16 21.64 5.29 -1.67
CA SER A 16 20.35 5.62 -1.04
C SER A 16 19.17 4.81 -1.59
N HIS A 17 19.20 4.48 -2.88
CA HIS A 17 18.24 3.52 -3.48
C HIS A 17 18.50 2.08 -3.03
N PHE A 18 19.75 1.73 -2.77
CA PHE A 18 20.16 0.42 -2.26
C PHE A 18 19.65 0.18 -0.83
N TYR A 19 19.77 1.16 0.07
CA TYR A 19 19.25 1.06 1.44
C TYR A 19 17.72 1.04 1.51
N ALA A 20 17.03 1.84 0.72
CA ALA A 20 15.57 1.85 0.68
C ALA A 20 14.99 0.56 0.06
N ASN A 21 15.63 0.00 -0.97
CA ASN A 21 15.21 -1.27 -1.58
C ASN A 21 15.62 -2.50 -0.74
N HIS A 22 16.71 -2.44 0.04
CA HIS A 22 17.10 -3.55 0.92
C HIS A 22 16.14 -3.72 2.10
N LEU A 23 15.64 -2.64 2.68
CA LEU A 23 14.59 -2.70 3.71
C LEU A 23 13.24 -3.18 3.16
N SER A 24 12.90 -2.81 1.92
CA SER A 24 11.70 -3.30 1.25
C SER A 24 11.82 -4.75 0.77
N CYS A 25 13.01 -5.23 0.39
CA CYS A 25 13.24 -6.64 0.04
C CYS A 25 13.18 -7.57 1.26
N ILE A 26 13.64 -7.13 2.44
CA ILE A 26 13.48 -7.88 3.69
C ILE A 26 12.00 -7.92 4.09
N ALA A 27 11.27 -6.82 3.95
CA ALA A 27 9.82 -6.77 4.17
C ALA A 27 9.03 -7.60 3.15
N LEU A 28 9.44 -7.62 1.88
CA LEU A 28 8.81 -8.40 0.81
C LEU A 28 9.18 -9.90 0.86
N SER A 29 10.37 -10.27 1.33
CA SER A 29 10.72 -11.68 1.55
C SER A 29 9.96 -12.27 2.74
N LEU A 30 9.66 -11.48 3.76
CA LEU A 30 8.75 -11.84 4.85
C LEU A 30 7.29 -11.96 4.38
N TYR A 31 6.92 -11.26 3.29
CA TYR A 31 5.58 -11.31 2.68
C TYR A 31 5.42 -12.48 1.68
N SER A 32 6.47 -12.84 0.94
CA SER A 32 6.42 -13.94 -0.04
C SER A 32 6.54 -15.34 0.60
N ALA A 33 7.21 -15.46 1.75
CA ALA A 33 7.23 -16.70 2.54
C ALA A 33 5.85 -17.08 3.11
N ARG A 34 4.88 -16.15 3.05
CA ARG A 34 3.50 -16.37 3.49
C ARG A 34 2.61 -17.08 2.45
N ASN A 35 3.02 -17.13 1.18
CA ASN A 35 2.19 -17.64 0.09
C ASN A 35 2.57 -19.03 -0.43
N SER A 36 3.54 -19.72 0.19
CA SER A 36 3.98 -21.05 -0.28
C SER A 36 3.50 -22.24 0.56
N VAL A 37 2.71 -22.01 1.61
CA VAL A 37 2.14 -23.10 2.42
C VAL A 37 0.67 -22.79 2.72
N SER A 38 -0.19 -22.96 1.74
CA SER A 38 -1.59 -23.43 1.94
C SER A 38 -2.21 -23.64 0.56
N GLY A 39 -2.51 -24.88 0.25
CA GLY A 39 -3.34 -25.24 -0.87
C GLY A 39 -4.76 -24.69 -0.69
N SER A 40 -5.33 -24.26 -1.81
CA SER A 40 -6.76 -24.10 -2.08
C SER A 40 -7.62 -23.41 -1.01
N TYR A 41 -7.67 -22.07 -1.07
CA TYR A 41 -8.92 -21.33 -0.86
C TYR A 41 -8.87 -20.02 -1.67
N SER A 42 -9.94 -19.83 -2.44
CA SER A 42 -10.21 -18.75 -3.38
C SER A 42 -9.83 -17.33 -2.91
N THR A 43 -8.93 -16.72 -3.65
CA THR A 43 -8.64 -15.29 -3.58
C THR A 43 -9.72 -14.51 -4.34
N THR A 44 -10.70 -14.00 -3.63
CA THR A 44 -11.51 -12.88 -4.10
C THR A 44 -11.81 -11.98 -2.92
N ASN A 45 -11.52 -10.69 -3.08
CA ASN A 45 -11.90 -9.56 -2.22
C ASN A 45 -11.00 -9.20 -1.04
N PHE A 46 -9.87 -8.56 -1.32
CA PHE A 46 -9.16 -7.73 -0.33
C PHE A 46 -8.68 -6.36 -0.85
N GLU A 47 -9.23 -5.86 -1.96
CA GLU A 47 -8.85 -4.53 -2.51
C GLU A 47 -9.84 -3.37 -2.23
N ALA A 48 -10.90 -3.58 -1.46
CA ALA A 48 -11.97 -2.59 -1.32
C ALA A 48 -12.10 -1.95 0.08
N GLN A 49 -11.03 -1.79 0.86
CA GLN A 49 -11.12 -1.09 2.15
C GLN A 49 -9.97 -0.12 2.40
N ARG A 50 -9.81 0.86 1.53
CA ARG A 50 -8.96 2.04 1.76
C ARG A 50 -9.67 3.35 1.46
N GLU A 51 -10.88 3.54 1.91
CA GLU A 51 -11.49 4.88 1.99
C GLU A 51 -12.55 4.90 3.10
N GLY A 52 -12.09 5.17 4.32
CA GLY A 52 -12.94 5.51 5.47
C GLY A 52 -12.74 6.96 5.84
N LYS A 53 -13.59 7.85 5.32
CA LYS A 53 -13.65 9.25 5.74
C LYS A 53 -14.20 9.33 7.17
N CYS A 54 -13.43 9.86 8.11
CA CYS A 54 -13.91 10.27 9.43
C CYS A 54 -14.52 11.68 9.34
N ASN A 55 -15.84 11.76 9.40
CA ASN A 55 -16.56 13.00 9.68
C ASN A 55 -16.50 13.30 11.19
N ILE A 56 -15.81 14.37 11.57
CA ILE A 56 -15.90 14.97 12.90
C ILE A 56 -16.87 16.16 12.79
N ARG A 57 -18.10 15.93 13.15
CA ARG A 57 -19.05 17.00 13.49
C ARG A 57 -19.48 16.88 14.96
N ASN A 58 -19.38 18.03 15.65
CA ASN A 58 -20.02 18.42 16.90
C ASN A 58 -19.50 17.80 18.22
N PHE A 59 -18.60 18.56 18.86
CA PHE A 59 -18.57 18.73 20.31
C PHE A 59 -18.13 20.18 20.62
N ASN A 60 -19.08 21.10 20.61
CA ASN A 60 -18.98 22.38 21.27
C ASN A 60 -20.39 22.72 21.76
N ASP A 61 -20.72 22.26 22.97
CA ASP A 61 -21.70 22.93 23.83
C ASP A 61 -21.51 22.40 25.25
N GLY A 62 -21.16 23.33 26.11
CA GLY A 62 -21.32 23.19 27.53
C GLY A 62 -20.07 23.14 28.39
N LEU A 63 -19.49 24.30 28.67
CA LEU A 63 -18.92 24.58 29.98
C LEU A 63 -18.87 26.10 30.20
N GLY A 64 -19.51 26.49 31.29
CA GLY A 64 -19.81 27.85 31.69
C GLY A 64 -18.57 28.64 32.16
N LYS A 65 -18.77 29.92 32.14
CA LYS A 65 -17.92 31.03 32.60
C LYS A 65 -17.32 30.81 33.98
N VAL A 66 -16.00 30.95 34.11
CA VAL A 66 -15.38 31.70 35.24
C VAL A 66 -14.17 32.45 34.65
N GLY A 67 -14.15 33.74 34.94
CA GLY A 67 -13.19 34.69 34.39
C GLY A 67 -11.90 34.81 35.19
N SER A 68 -10.90 35.34 34.53
CA SER A 68 -9.98 36.40 34.90
C SER A 68 -8.65 36.29 34.15
N GLY A 69 -8.42 37.19 33.26
CA GLY A 69 -7.22 38.00 33.07
C GLY A 69 -5.96 37.34 32.59
N PHE A 70 -5.75 37.39 31.26
CA PHE A 70 -4.52 37.93 30.61
C PHE A 70 -4.72 37.92 29.08
N PRO A 71 -4.50 39.00 28.37
CA PRO A 71 -4.68 39.09 26.93
C PRO A 71 -3.39 38.63 26.21
N GLY A 72 -3.35 37.39 25.78
CA GLY A 72 -2.21 36.85 25.04
C GLY A 72 -2.36 35.48 24.43
N GLU A 73 -3.31 34.69 24.92
CA GLU A 73 -3.43 33.29 24.52
C GLU A 73 -4.56 32.97 23.50
N LEU A 74 -5.42 33.92 23.20
CA LEU A 74 -6.58 33.71 22.31
C LEU A 74 -6.31 33.79 20.82
N CYS A 75 -5.11 34.27 20.39
CA CYS A 75 -4.76 34.30 18.98
C CYS A 75 -4.16 33.01 18.41
N PHE A 76 -3.81 32.04 19.26
CA PHE A 76 -3.12 30.81 18.83
C PHE A 76 -4.06 29.68 18.41
N ALA A 77 -5.30 29.65 18.90
CA ALA A 77 -6.28 28.61 18.53
C ALA A 77 -6.98 28.91 17.19
N ALA A 78 -7.17 30.20 16.85
CA ALA A 78 -7.82 30.61 15.62
C ALA A 78 -7.02 30.25 14.36
N SER A 79 -5.69 30.36 14.40
CA SER A 79 -4.88 30.12 13.22
C SER A 79 -4.74 28.63 12.81
N ILE A 80 -4.94 27.71 13.75
CA ILE A 80 -4.99 26.26 13.44
C ILE A 80 -6.34 25.89 12.86
N ASN A 81 -7.43 26.51 13.36
CA ASN A 81 -8.77 26.27 12.84
C ASN A 81 -8.97 26.87 11.44
N ASP A 82 -8.31 27.98 11.12
CA ASP A 82 -8.38 28.59 9.78
C ASP A 82 -7.63 27.74 8.74
N VAL A 83 -6.48 27.15 9.09
CA VAL A 83 -5.76 26.21 8.22
C VAL A 83 -6.54 24.91 8.02
N VAL A 84 -7.27 24.44 9.05
CA VAL A 84 -8.13 23.26 8.97
C VAL A 84 -9.46 23.56 8.26
N LYS A 85 -9.96 24.80 8.30
CA LYS A 85 -11.15 25.21 7.53
C LYS A 85 -10.87 25.34 6.04
N GLU A 86 -9.72 25.92 5.65
CA GLU A 86 -9.31 25.96 4.23
C GLU A 86 -9.10 24.53 3.66
N GLU A 87 -8.73 23.52 4.48
CA GLU A 87 -8.69 22.11 4.06
C GLU A 87 -10.06 21.52 3.73
N LYS A 88 -11.12 21.98 4.43
CA LYS A 88 -12.48 21.45 4.24
C LYS A 88 -13.19 22.08 3.04
N GLU A 89 -12.97 23.37 2.81
CA GLU A 89 -13.60 24.07 1.68
C GLU A 89 -12.97 23.70 0.33
N GLU A 90 -11.65 23.38 0.28
CA GLU A 90 -10.99 22.97 -0.96
C GLU A 90 -11.16 21.46 -1.27
N ASP A 91 -11.41 20.61 -0.27
CA ASP A 91 -11.76 19.19 -0.50
C ASP A 91 -13.21 19.04 -1.02
N GLU A 92 -14.12 20.00 -0.68
CA GLU A 92 -15.49 20.02 -1.20
C GLU A 92 -15.58 20.53 -2.66
N GLU A 93 -14.72 21.44 -3.10
CA GLU A 93 -14.65 21.86 -4.52
C GLU A 93 -13.98 20.79 -5.42
N GLY A 94 -13.17 19.88 -4.87
CA GLY A 94 -12.49 18.80 -5.61
C GLY A 94 -13.27 17.49 -5.74
N GLU A 95 -14.32 17.29 -4.96
CA GLU A 95 -15.07 16.01 -4.91
C GLU A 95 -16.38 16.02 -5.73
N GLY A 96 -16.75 17.14 -6.36
CA GLY A 96 -17.96 17.27 -7.19
C GLY A 96 -17.85 16.64 -8.59
N GLU A 97 -16.67 16.32 -9.06
CA GLU A 97 -16.47 15.65 -10.35
C GLU A 97 -16.39 14.14 -10.17
N ARG A 98 -17.54 13.48 -10.35
CA ARG A 98 -17.63 12.03 -10.52
C ARG A 98 -16.76 11.60 -11.69
N ALA A 99 -15.91 10.61 -11.43
CA ALA A 99 -15.05 9.98 -12.40
C ALA A 99 -15.88 9.45 -13.58
N SER A 100 -15.90 10.18 -14.69
CA SER A 100 -15.99 9.61 -15.99
C SER A 100 -14.56 9.36 -16.46
N ASP A 101 -14.25 8.16 -16.88
CA ASP A 101 -12.96 7.76 -17.46
C ASP A 101 -12.79 8.33 -18.89
N ASP A 102 -13.12 9.61 -19.09
CA ASP A 102 -12.91 10.28 -20.36
C ASP A 102 -11.46 10.76 -20.44
N ASP A 103 -10.71 10.11 -21.32
CA ASP A 103 -9.28 10.34 -21.61
C ASP A 103 -9.00 11.74 -22.23
N ASP A 104 -9.99 12.58 -22.46
CA ASP A 104 -9.88 13.83 -23.24
C ASP A 104 -9.38 15.05 -22.43
N ASP A 105 -9.57 15.08 -21.10
CA ASP A 105 -9.16 16.21 -20.25
C ASP A 105 -7.64 16.37 -20.05
N ASP A 106 -6.84 15.36 -20.41
CA ASP A 106 -5.37 15.42 -20.32
C ASP A 106 -4.74 16.14 -21.54
N ASP A 107 -5.47 16.31 -22.64
CA ASP A 107 -4.96 16.97 -23.86
C ASP A 107 -4.76 18.47 -23.66
N ASP A 108 -5.60 19.16 -22.86
CA ASP A 108 -5.44 20.60 -22.55
C ASP A 108 -4.11 20.91 -21.83
N SER A 109 -3.63 20.02 -20.96
CA SER A 109 -2.32 20.20 -20.31
C SER A 109 -1.14 19.95 -21.24
N LEU A 110 -1.35 19.26 -22.36
CA LEU A 110 -0.35 19.00 -23.37
C LEU A 110 -0.31 20.10 -24.44
N GLU A 111 -1.42 20.79 -24.71
CA GLU A 111 -1.47 21.92 -25.67
C GLU A 111 -0.65 23.14 -25.23
N PHE A 112 -0.44 23.25 -23.91
CA PHE A 112 0.28 24.35 -23.30
C PHE A 112 1.70 24.59 -23.87
N ILE A 113 2.48 23.52 -24.16
CA ILE A 113 3.86 23.67 -24.62
C ILE A 113 3.96 24.22 -26.04
N SER A 114 2.93 23.97 -26.89
CA SER A 114 2.94 24.45 -28.28
C SER A 114 2.69 25.96 -28.39
N SER A 115 2.15 26.63 -27.36
CA SER A 115 1.89 28.07 -27.33
C SER A 115 3.12 28.92 -27.00
N PHE A 116 4.23 28.29 -26.55
CA PHE A 116 5.47 29.01 -26.25
C PHE A 116 6.31 29.25 -27.50
N ARG A 117 6.17 30.44 -28.12
CA ARG A 117 7.12 30.99 -29.09
C ARG A 117 7.92 32.11 -28.42
N GLY A 118 8.94 31.74 -27.66
CA GLY A 118 9.76 32.71 -26.93
C GLY A 118 11.25 32.45 -27.06
N ASN A 119 12.05 33.51 -27.21
CA ASN A 119 13.51 33.51 -27.24
C ASN A 119 14.07 32.90 -25.95
N TYR A 120 14.61 31.71 -26.02
CA TYR A 120 15.31 31.03 -24.93
C TYR A 120 16.60 31.81 -24.58
N LYS A 121 16.54 32.75 -23.64
CA LYS A 121 17.73 33.22 -22.92
C LYS A 121 17.88 32.31 -21.68
N GLN A 122 18.83 31.40 -21.72
CA GLN A 122 19.32 30.68 -20.56
C GLN A 122 19.70 31.69 -19.46
N ARG A 123 18.85 31.88 -18.45
CA ARG A 123 19.30 32.39 -17.15
C ARG A 123 19.79 31.20 -16.34
N GLU A 124 21.10 31.11 -16.22
CA GLU A 124 21.80 30.12 -15.43
C GLU A 124 21.61 30.37 -13.94
N ASN A 125 21.31 29.27 -13.24
CA ASN A 125 21.73 28.97 -11.88
C ASN A 125 21.25 29.87 -10.74
N ILE A 126 20.13 29.47 -10.12
CA ILE A 126 20.11 29.49 -8.65
C ILE A 126 21.01 28.30 -8.24
N ALA A 127 22.22 28.63 -7.77
CA ALA A 127 23.21 27.65 -7.37
C ALA A 127 22.54 26.61 -6.46
N ARG A 128 22.77 25.32 -6.73
CA ARG A 128 22.59 24.25 -5.75
C ARG A 128 23.49 24.62 -4.59
N LEU A 129 22.92 25.31 -3.60
CA LEU A 129 23.61 25.59 -2.35
C LEU A 129 23.79 24.24 -1.68
N GLU A 130 24.97 23.67 -1.88
CA GLU A 130 25.44 22.52 -1.13
C GLU A 130 25.55 22.99 0.31
N ILE A 131 24.68 22.47 1.17
CA ILE A 131 24.83 22.66 2.62
C ILE A 131 26.07 21.87 2.99
N ASP A 132 27.04 22.56 3.57
CA ASP A 132 28.32 21.98 3.98
C ASP A 132 28.04 20.79 4.93
N GLU A 133 28.71 19.65 4.69
CA GLU A 133 28.59 18.46 5.54
C GLU A 133 28.90 18.75 7.02
N SER A 134 29.66 19.80 7.31
CA SER A 134 29.97 20.25 8.66
C SER A 134 28.72 20.67 9.43
N GLU A 135 27.65 21.18 8.77
CA GLU A 135 26.44 21.64 9.42
C GLU A 135 25.57 20.50 9.95
N PHE A 136 25.59 19.31 9.30
CA PHE A 136 24.94 18.11 9.83
C PHE A 136 25.62 17.60 11.11
N ARG A 137 26.90 17.93 11.31
CA ARG A 137 27.67 17.55 12.49
C ARG A 137 27.52 18.57 13.62
N HIS A 138 26.87 19.71 13.39
CA HIS A 138 26.70 20.75 14.36
C HIS A 138 25.96 20.22 15.60
N PRO A 139 26.48 20.49 16.84
CA PRO A 139 25.93 19.94 18.09
C PRO A 139 24.43 20.28 18.27
N LEU A 140 24.02 21.52 17.92
CA LEU A 140 22.62 21.95 17.99
C LEU A 140 21.70 21.15 17.08
N VAL A 141 22.13 20.84 15.86
CA VAL A 141 21.32 20.04 14.89
C VAL A 141 21.15 18.63 15.43
N LYS A 142 22.20 18.00 15.94
CA LYS A 142 22.14 16.67 16.55
C LYS A 142 21.21 16.64 17.76
N GLU A 143 21.25 17.63 18.62
CA GLU A 143 20.41 17.68 19.81
C GLU A 143 18.95 17.93 19.46
N VAL A 144 18.66 18.80 18.48
CA VAL A 144 17.30 18.99 17.96
C VAL A 144 16.75 17.69 17.38
N CYS A 145 17.54 16.99 16.54
CA CYS A 145 17.13 15.70 15.97
C CYS A 145 16.90 14.64 17.06
N ARG A 146 17.76 14.61 18.10
CA ARG A 146 17.60 13.74 19.26
C ARG A 146 16.31 14.01 20.02
N LEU A 147 15.99 15.27 20.30
CA LEU A 147 14.76 15.67 21.01
C LEU A 147 13.51 15.33 20.20
N ILE A 148 13.55 15.47 18.89
CA ILE A 148 12.46 15.09 17.99
C ILE A 148 12.30 13.56 18.00
N ALA A 149 13.38 12.80 17.86
CA ALA A 149 13.36 11.35 17.80
C ALA A 149 12.89 10.67 19.10
N LEU A 150 13.11 11.31 20.25
CA LEU A 150 12.67 10.81 21.57
C LEU A 150 11.15 10.90 21.77
N ARG A 151 10.41 11.51 20.86
CA ARG A 151 8.96 11.73 21.00
C ARG A 151 8.18 11.16 19.84
N SER A 152 7.11 10.45 20.15
CA SER A 152 6.25 9.78 19.15
C SER A 152 5.35 10.73 18.35
N ALA A 153 5.22 12.01 18.79
CA ALA A 153 4.37 12.99 18.11
C ALA A 153 4.83 14.43 18.39
N TRP A 154 4.56 15.32 17.45
CA TRP A 154 4.75 16.77 17.62
C TRP A 154 3.75 17.31 18.67
N ASN A 155 4.25 18.00 19.70
CA ASN A 155 3.41 18.52 20.79
C ASN A 155 3.96 19.83 21.37
N PRO A 156 3.13 20.62 22.10
CA PRO A 156 3.54 21.90 22.68
C PRO A 156 4.73 21.82 23.65
N LYS A 157 4.91 20.69 24.35
CA LYS A 157 6.07 20.49 25.25
C LYS A 157 7.37 20.39 24.46
N LEU A 158 7.34 19.73 23.28
CA LEU A 158 8.48 19.69 22.37
C LEU A 158 8.81 21.10 21.85
N GLU A 159 7.80 21.85 21.42
CA GLU A 159 7.97 23.23 20.95
C GLU A 159 8.61 24.12 22.02
N GLY A 160 8.20 23.98 23.29
CA GLY A 160 8.80 24.66 24.41
C GLY A 160 10.30 24.36 24.58
N HIS A 161 10.68 23.08 24.54
CA HIS A 161 12.08 22.66 24.65
C HIS A 161 12.92 23.15 23.47
N LEU A 162 12.39 23.07 22.24
CA LEU A 162 13.06 23.58 21.05
C LEU A 162 13.25 25.10 21.12
N ARG A 163 12.30 25.86 21.67
CA ARG A 163 12.38 27.32 21.85
C ARG A 163 13.49 27.71 22.83
N HIS A 164 13.68 26.93 23.88
CA HIS A 164 14.78 27.16 24.84
C HIS A 164 16.15 26.83 24.25
N LEU A 165 16.24 25.77 23.45
CA LEU A 165 17.48 25.31 22.82
C LEU A 165 17.92 26.22 21.66
N LEU A 166 16.98 26.71 20.86
CA LEU A 166 17.22 27.49 19.65
C LEU A 166 16.93 28.97 19.87
N ARG A 167 17.79 29.63 20.67
CA ARG A 167 17.70 31.10 20.92
C ARG A 167 17.91 31.92 19.65
N SER A 168 18.70 31.43 18.69
CA SER A 168 18.89 32.01 17.36
C SER A 168 18.81 30.91 16.29
N LEU A 169 17.77 30.95 15.48
CA LEU A 169 17.62 30.07 14.32
C LEU A 169 18.44 30.65 13.15
N LYS A 170 19.20 29.78 12.47
CA LYS A 170 19.86 30.12 11.20
C LYS A 170 19.31 29.23 10.09
N PRO A 171 19.10 29.77 8.85
CA PRO A 171 18.58 28.98 7.74
C PRO A 171 19.31 27.66 7.48
N PRO A 172 20.67 27.60 7.49
CA PRO A 172 21.39 26.33 7.30
C PRO A 172 21.06 25.27 8.34
N HIS A 173 20.94 25.66 9.63
CA HIS A 173 20.55 24.70 10.69
C HIS A 173 19.15 24.15 10.49
N VAL A 174 18.19 25.00 10.05
CA VAL A 174 16.82 24.55 9.71
C VAL A 174 16.86 23.57 8.55
N CYS A 175 17.59 23.86 7.48
CA CYS A 175 17.77 22.97 6.34
C CYS A 175 18.39 21.61 6.74
N ALA A 176 19.42 21.63 7.61
CA ALA A 176 20.06 20.41 8.10
C ALA A 176 19.09 19.56 8.92
N VAL A 177 18.29 20.16 9.82
CA VAL A 177 17.26 19.46 10.58
C VAL A 177 16.19 18.86 9.66
N LEU A 178 15.66 19.63 8.68
CA LEU A 178 14.65 19.14 7.74
C LEU A 178 15.11 17.91 6.95
N ARG A 179 16.37 17.92 6.47
CA ARG A 179 16.95 16.78 5.72
C ARG A 179 17.25 15.56 6.60
N SER A 180 17.44 15.76 7.90
CA SER A 180 17.76 14.69 8.85
C SER A 180 16.51 13.96 9.36
N GLN A 181 15.29 14.49 9.13
CA GLN A 181 14.08 13.83 9.61
C GLN A 181 13.72 12.63 8.74
N VAL A 182 13.35 11.53 9.38
CA VAL A 182 12.86 10.31 8.74
C VAL A 182 11.37 10.42 8.42
N ASP A 183 10.60 11.10 9.30
CA ASP A 183 9.16 11.33 9.13
C ASP A 183 8.93 12.72 8.54
N GLU A 184 8.37 12.75 7.35
CA GLU A 184 8.04 13.96 6.61
C GLU A 184 6.99 14.86 7.27
N ARG A 185 6.08 14.28 8.07
CA ARG A 185 5.06 15.04 8.82
C ARG A 185 5.72 15.83 9.94
N VAL A 186 6.70 15.22 10.58
CA VAL A 186 7.51 15.87 11.61
C VAL A 186 8.36 16.98 10.99
N ALA A 187 8.97 16.74 9.82
CA ALA A 187 9.70 17.76 9.08
C ALA A 187 8.80 18.96 8.73
N LEU A 188 7.56 18.70 8.26
CA LEU A 188 6.59 19.75 7.93
C LEU A 188 6.17 20.53 9.19
N SER A 189 5.93 19.85 10.31
CA SER A 189 5.62 20.49 11.59
C SER A 189 6.76 21.36 12.08
N PHE A 190 8.00 20.89 11.96
CA PHE A 190 9.20 21.68 12.30
C PHE A 190 9.35 22.91 11.38
N PHE A 191 9.10 22.77 10.08
CA PHE A 191 9.11 23.87 9.12
C PHE A 191 8.14 24.98 9.56
N TYR A 192 6.86 24.64 9.80
CA TYR A 192 5.88 25.64 10.24
C TYR A 192 6.17 26.22 11.63
N TRP A 193 6.72 25.41 12.54
CA TRP A 193 7.11 25.89 13.86
C TRP A 193 8.26 26.90 13.75
N ALA A 194 9.29 26.63 12.96
CA ALA A 194 10.43 27.52 12.76
C ALA A 194 10.00 28.86 12.15
N ASP A 195 9.06 28.84 11.19
CA ASP A 195 8.52 30.02 10.54
C ASP A 195 7.77 30.97 11.48
N ARG A 196 7.20 30.46 12.58
CA ARG A 196 6.50 31.22 13.62
C ARG A 196 7.43 31.84 14.69
N GLN A 197 8.72 31.55 14.64
CA GLN A 197 9.63 32.07 15.68
C GLN A 197 9.91 33.56 15.50
N TRP A 198 9.84 34.33 16.61
CA TRP A 198 10.13 35.72 16.61
C TRP A 198 11.58 35.99 16.17
N ARG A 199 11.80 37.00 15.29
CA ARG A 199 13.08 37.33 14.66
C ARG A 199 13.63 36.30 13.66
N TYR A 200 12.88 35.30 13.22
CA TYR A 200 13.28 34.41 12.16
C TYR A 200 12.30 34.49 10.99
N LYS A 201 12.82 34.52 9.80
CA LYS A 201 12.04 34.32 8.55
C LYS A 201 12.76 33.29 7.70
N HIS A 202 12.01 32.41 7.08
CA HIS A 202 12.59 31.47 6.15
C HIS A 202 13.24 32.19 4.97
N ASP A 203 14.45 31.81 4.66
CA ASP A 203 15.15 32.12 3.43
C ASP A 203 14.59 31.23 2.30
N PRO A 204 14.56 31.68 1.02
CA PRO A 204 14.18 30.86 -0.13
C PRO A 204 14.75 29.43 -0.10
N ILE A 205 15.99 29.22 0.30
CA ILE A 205 16.65 27.93 0.41
C ILE A 205 15.90 26.93 1.31
N VAL A 206 15.27 27.40 2.38
CA VAL A 206 14.53 26.56 3.33
C VAL A 206 13.28 26.00 2.67
N TYR A 207 12.58 26.80 1.84
CA TYR A 207 11.42 26.37 1.05
C TYR A 207 11.80 25.30 0.03
N TYR A 208 12.88 25.53 -0.72
CA TYR A 208 13.39 24.55 -1.69
C TYR A 208 13.83 23.25 -1.00
N THR A 209 14.49 23.36 0.17
CA THR A 209 14.86 22.18 0.96
C THR A 209 13.62 21.41 1.42
N MET A 210 12.57 22.09 1.85
CA MET A 210 11.33 21.44 2.26
C MET A 210 10.62 20.80 1.06
N LEU A 211 10.58 21.44 -0.11
CA LEU A 211 10.05 20.87 -1.35
C LEU A 211 10.85 19.61 -1.78
N ASP A 212 12.19 19.63 -1.67
CA ASP A 212 13.05 18.47 -1.93
C ASP A 212 12.70 17.30 -1.00
N VAL A 213 12.56 17.54 0.31
CA VAL A 213 12.14 16.55 1.29
C VAL A 213 10.76 15.97 0.92
N LEU A 214 9.78 16.81 0.62
CA LEU A 214 8.43 16.39 0.26
C LEU A 214 8.37 15.69 -1.12
N SER A 215 9.29 16.00 -2.03
CA SER A 215 9.38 15.31 -3.33
C SER A 215 9.74 13.83 -3.19
N LYS A 216 10.39 13.44 -2.09
CA LYS A 216 10.78 12.06 -1.78
C LYS A 216 9.65 11.26 -1.14
N THR A 217 8.54 11.89 -0.79
CA THR A 217 7.41 11.36 -0.04
C THR A 217 6.10 11.35 -0.84
N LYS A 218 5.02 10.85 -0.25
CA LYS A 218 3.68 10.88 -0.84
C LYS A 218 2.83 12.05 -0.35
N LEU A 219 3.40 13.00 0.42
CA LEU A 219 2.68 14.16 0.96
C LEU A 219 2.53 15.29 -0.07
N CYS A 220 1.88 15.00 -1.19
CA CYS A 220 1.71 15.93 -2.30
C CYS A 220 0.93 17.21 -1.94
N GLN A 221 -0.04 17.14 -1.02
CA GLN A 221 -0.76 18.32 -0.56
C GLN A 221 0.14 19.27 0.24
N GLY A 222 1.03 18.73 1.09
CA GLY A 222 2.06 19.51 1.78
C GLY A 222 2.96 20.25 0.80
N ALA A 223 3.45 19.57 -0.25
CA ALA A 223 4.28 20.19 -1.29
C ALA A 223 3.53 21.33 -2.03
N ARG A 224 2.25 21.12 -2.37
CA ARG A 224 1.42 22.16 -3.00
C ARG A 224 1.22 23.37 -2.09
N ARG A 225 1.02 23.17 -0.77
CA ARG A 225 0.89 24.27 0.21
C ARG A 225 2.17 25.09 0.33
N ILE A 226 3.33 24.44 0.37
CA ILE A 226 4.62 25.15 0.40
C ILE A 226 4.78 26.00 -0.86
N LEU A 227 4.46 25.47 -2.05
CA LEU A 227 4.51 26.25 -3.29
C LEU A 227 3.59 27.46 -3.26
N ARG A 228 2.34 27.31 -2.80
CA ARG A 228 1.41 28.45 -2.61
C ARG A 228 1.92 29.46 -1.59
N LEU A 229 2.55 28.99 -0.51
CA LEU A 229 3.14 29.87 0.50
C LEU A 229 4.29 30.70 -0.08
N MET A 230 5.14 30.11 -0.92
CA MET A 230 6.19 30.82 -1.67
C MET A 230 5.58 31.92 -2.54
N THR A 231 4.55 31.61 -3.33
CA THR A 231 3.87 32.57 -4.20
C THR A 231 3.22 33.72 -3.41
N ARG A 232 2.52 33.40 -2.31
CA ARG A 232 1.89 34.44 -1.42
C ARG A 232 2.93 35.36 -0.77
N ARG A 233 4.15 34.88 -0.53
CA ARG A 233 5.24 35.67 0.07
C ARG A 233 6.13 36.37 -0.94
N GLY A 234 5.81 36.28 -2.22
CA GLY A 234 6.59 36.90 -3.29
C GLY A 234 7.97 36.28 -3.49
N ILE A 235 8.16 35.02 -3.06
CA ILE A 235 9.41 34.28 -3.29
C ILE A 235 9.38 33.79 -4.73
N GLU A 236 10.46 34.03 -5.47
CA GLU A 236 10.60 33.58 -6.85
C GLU A 236 10.48 32.04 -6.95
N CYS A 237 9.49 31.57 -7.69
CA CYS A 237 9.26 30.15 -7.93
C CYS A 237 9.95 29.75 -9.23
N THR A 238 11.05 29.03 -9.15
CA THR A 238 11.75 28.49 -10.34
C THR A 238 11.06 27.23 -10.87
N PRO A 239 11.33 26.81 -12.12
CA PRO A 239 10.81 25.55 -12.67
C PRO A 239 11.07 24.33 -11.79
N GLU A 240 12.20 24.32 -11.06
CA GLU A 240 12.56 23.24 -10.13
C GLU A 240 11.56 23.10 -8.96
N ALA A 241 11.03 24.20 -8.43
CA ALA A 241 10.02 24.16 -7.38
C ALA A 241 8.75 23.42 -7.84
N PHE A 242 8.30 23.72 -9.07
CA PHE A 242 7.18 23.01 -9.70
C PHE A 242 7.51 21.54 -9.96
N GLY A 243 8.77 21.23 -10.35
CA GLY A 243 9.27 19.88 -10.53
C GLY A 243 9.19 19.02 -9.26
N TYR A 244 9.57 19.56 -8.11
CA TYR A 244 9.47 18.85 -6.83
C TYR A 244 8.01 18.52 -6.48
N VAL A 245 7.08 19.45 -6.70
CA VAL A 245 5.66 19.21 -6.46
C VAL A 245 5.11 18.15 -7.42
N MET A 246 5.49 18.21 -8.70
CA MET A 246 5.09 17.22 -9.71
C MET A 246 5.55 15.80 -9.35
N VAL A 247 6.82 15.64 -8.91
CA VAL A 247 7.36 14.35 -8.47
C VAL A 247 6.61 13.83 -7.24
N SER A 248 6.25 14.69 -6.28
CA SER A 248 5.48 14.30 -5.09
C SER A 248 4.09 13.76 -5.48
N TYR A 249 3.38 14.44 -6.40
CA TYR A 249 2.10 13.94 -6.93
C TYR A 249 2.25 12.60 -7.68
N SER A 250 3.32 12.45 -8.46
CA SER A 250 3.63 11.19 -9.15
C SER A 250 3.84 10.02 -8.18
N ARG A 251 4.56 10.27 -7.07
CA ARG A 251 4.76 9.27 -6.01
C ARG A 251 3.48 8.91 -5.26
N ALA A 252 2.55 9.86 -5.15
CA ALA A 252 1.23 9.64 -4.59
C ALA A 252 0.26 8.92 -5.56
N GLY A 253 0.67 8.64 -6.80
CA GLY A 253 -0.15 7.99 -7.84
C GLY A 253 -1.17 8.91 -8.50
N LYS A 254 -1.14 10.22 -8.21
CA LYS A 254 -2.09 11.23 -8.73
C LYS A 254 -1.55 11.87 -10.01
N LEU A 255 -1.50 11.09 -11.10
CA LEU A 255 -0.88 11.49 -12.37
C LEU A 255 -1.50 12.77 -12.97
N ARG A 256 -2.84 12.86 -13.03
CA ARG A 256 -3.56 14.04 -13.56
C ARG A 256 -3.15 15.31 -12.81
N ASN A 257 -3.10 15.26 -11.48
CA ASN A 257 -2.69 16.41 -10.68
C ASN A 257 -1.21 16.77 -10.86
N ALA A 258 -0.34 15.76 -11.10
CA ALA A 258 1.05 16.03 -11.44
C ALA A 258 1.18 16.81 -12.76
N MET A 259 0.42 16.46 -13.79
CA MET A 259 0.44 17.17 -15.07
C MET A 259 -0.20 18.57 -14.97
N ARG A 260 -1.25 18.76 -14.18
CA ARG A 260 -1.85 20.10 -13.91
C ARG A 260 -0.88 21.11 -13.28
N ILE A 261 0.26 20.65 -12.74
CA ILE A 261 1.30 21.56 -12.24
C ILE A 261 1.92 22.39 -13.37
N LEU A 262 1.99 21.86 -14.60
CA LEU A 262 2.46 22.62 -15.76
C LEU A 262 1.54 23.82 -16.07
N THR A 263 0.22 23.64 -15.97
CA THR A 263 -0.73 24.73 -16.16
C THR A 263 -0.68 25.76 -15.03
N LEU A 264 -0.39 25.32 -13.79
CA LEU A 264 -0.16 26.25 -12.67
C LEU A 264 1.13 27.06 -12.85
N MET A 265 2.17 26.45 -13.39
CA MET A 265 3.43 27.09 -13.74
C MET A 265 3.22 28.19 -14.79
N GLN A 266 2.42 27.92 -15.81
CA GLN A 266 2.03 28.90 -16.82
C GLN A 266 1.27 30.09 -16.21
N LYS A 267 0.25 29.81 -15.37
CA LYS A 267 -0.52 30.84 -14.69
C LYS A 267 0.35 31.74 -13.78
N ALA A 268 1.45 31.19 -13.29
CA ALA A 268 2.45 31.92 -12.52
C ALA A 268 3.46 32.70 -13.41
N GLY A 269 3.34 32.65 -14.74
CA GLY A 269 4.24 33.33 -15.68
C GLY A 269 5.66 32.72 -15.73
N VAL A 270 5.84 31.49 -15.30
CA VAL A 270 7.14 30.81 -15.29
C VAL A 270 7.26 29.94 -16.53
N GLU A 271 8.31 30.18 -17.35
CA GLU A 271 8.55 29.40 -18.58
C GLU A 271 9.09 27.99 -18.26
N PRO A 272 8.62 26.95 -18.98
CA PRO A 272 9.16 25.59 -18.81
C PRO A 272 10.58 25.51 -19.36
N ASN A 273 11.46 24.90 -18.57
CA ASN A 273 12.81 24.58 -18.98
C ASN A 273 12.95 23.07 -19.29
N LEU A 274 14.11 22.67 -19.83
CA LEU A 274 14.39 21.26 -20.13
C LEU A 274 14.24 20.34 -18.90
N SER A 275 14.56 20.80 -17.70
CA SER A 275 14.47 20.04 -16.46
C SER A 275 13.03 19.68 -16.11
N ILE A 276 12.10 20.65 -16.19
CA ILE A 276 10.68 20.39 -15.91
C ILE A 276 10.04 19.50 -16.99
N CYS A 277 10.44 19.68 -18.25
CA CYS A 277 9.98 18.82 -19.34
C CYS A 277 10.42 17.37 -19.15
N ASN A 278 11.66 17.16 -18.73
CA ASN A 278 12.17 15.81 -18.39
C ASN A 278 11.44 15.23 -17.17
N THR A 279 11.08 16.07 -16.19
CA THR A 279 10.29 15.64 -15.03
C THR A 279 8.88 15.24 -15.43
N ALA A 280 8.23 15.99 -16.32
CA ALA A 280 6.91 15.67 -16.85
C ALA A 280 6.94 14.35 -17.64
N LEU A 281 7.94 14.17 -18.49
CA LEU A 281 8.14 12.94 -19.23
C LEU A 281 8.36 11.73 -18.30
N TYR A 282 9.20 11.90 -17.26
CA TYR A 282 9.41 10.87 -16.24
C TYR A 282 8.10 10.51 -15.52
N VAL A 283 7.26 11.49 -15.20
CA VAL A 283 5.96 11.28 -14.56
C VAL A 283 5.02 10.48 -15.46
N LEU A 284 4.94 10.82 -16.75
CA LEU A 284 4.13 10.11 -17.74
C LEU A 284 4.59 8.66 -17.91
N VAL A 285 5.89 8.43 -18.05
CA VAL A 285 6.48 7.10 -18.18
C VAL A 285 6.20 6.26 -16.93
N LYS A 286 6.43 6.81 -15.75
CA LYS A 286 6.16 6.12 -14.48
C LYS A 286 4.68 5.78 -14.28
N GLY A 287 3.78 6.56 -14.88
CA GLY A 287 2.34 6.30 -14.91
C GLY A 287 1.89 5.33 -16.00
N ASN A 288 2.81 4.64 -16.69
CA ASN A 288 2.54 3.73 -17.82
C ASN A 288 1.81 4.40 -19.00
N LYS A 289 1.96 5.72 -19.18
CA LYS A 289 1.35 6.51 -20.28
C LYS A 289 2.43 6.89 -21.33
N LEU A 290 3.16 5.89 -21.85
CA LEU A 290 4.29 6.13 -22.79
C LEU A 290 3.86 6.86 -24.06
N GLU A 291 2.68 6.53 -24.62
CA GLU A 291 2.17 7.21 -25.83
C GLU A 291 1.96 8.71 -25.60
N LYS A 292 1.42 9.09 -24.43
CA LYS A 292 1.31 10.51 -24.06
C LYS A 292 2.69 11.15 -23.87
N GLY A 293 3.66 10.38 -23.36
CA GLY A 293 5.06 10.79 -23.25
C GLY A 293 5.71 11.09 -24.62
N LEU A 294 5.42 10.27 -25.63
CA LEU A 294 5.93 10.50 -27.00
C LEU A 294 5.30 11.75 -27.63
N ARG A 295 3.99 11.94 -27.51
CA ARG A 295 3.32 13.19 -27.95
C ARG A 295 3.87 14.41 -27.22
N PHE A 296 4.18 14.29 -25.93
CA PHE A 296 4.78 15.35 -25.15
C PHE A 296 6.19 15.70 -25.65
N LEU A 297 7.01 14.70 -26.03
CA LEU A 297 8.31 14.92 -26.63
C LEU A 297 8.21 15.71 -27.96
N GLU A 298 7.27 15.35 -28.84
CA GLU A 298 7.04 16.08 -30.10
C GLU A 298 6.68 17.55 -29.84
N ARG A 299 5.76 17.81 -28.90
CA ARG A 299 5.39 19.18 -28.52
C ARG A 299 6.54 19.96 -27.89
N MET A 300 7.38 19.31 -27.08
CA MET A 300 8.59 19.89 -26.52
C MET A 300 9.56 20.34 -27.64
N GLN A 301 9.72 19.52 -28.69
CA GLN A 301 10.55 19.86 -29.85
C GLN A 301 9.96 21.02 -30.66
N LEU A 302 8.64 21.02 -30.89
CA LEU A 302 7.92 22.12 -31.57
C LEU A 302 8.04 23.45 -30.81
N ALA A 303 8.11 23.40 -29.49
CA ALA A 303 8.34 24.58 -28.63
C ALA A 303 9.82 25.05 -28.64
N GLY A 304 10.72 24.40 -29.39
CA GLY A 304 12.13 24.77 -29.48
C GLY A 304 13.00 24.23 -28.33
N ILE A 305 12.44 23.44 -27.41
CA ILE A 305 13.20 22.81 -26.32
C ILE A 305 13.85 21.54 -26.85
N LYS A 306 15.17 21.56 -27.05
CA LYS A 306 15.91 20.40 -27.58
C LYS A 306 16.01 19.28 -26.54
N PRO A 307 15.56 18.05 -26.86
CA PRO A 307 15.76 16.89 -26.01
C PRO A 307 17.24 16.61 -25.74
N ASN A 308 17.56 16.11 -24.57
CA ASN A 308 18.91 15.69 -24.22
C ASN A 308 18.95 14.18 -23.88
N ILE A 309 20.11 13.67 -23.52
CA ILE A 309 20.31 12.25 -23.17
C ILE A 309 19.35 11.80 -22.06
N VAL A 310 19.07 12.65 -21.06
CA VAL A 310 18.14 12.33 -19.97
C VAL A 310 16.70 12.13 -20.49
N THR A 311 16.28 12.95 -21.46
CA THR A 311 14.97 12.82 -22.13
C THR A 311 14.83 11.44 -22.79
N TYR A 312 15.84 11.02 -23.55
CA TYR A 312 15.83 9.73 -24.23
C TYR A 312 15.95 8.56 -23.24
N ASN A 313 16.76 8.69 -22.19
CA ASN A 313 16.87 7.66 -21.14
C ASN A 313 15.54 7.44 -20.40
N CYS A 314 14.72 8.49 -20.20
CA CYS A 314 13.36 8.34 -19.66
C CYS A 314 12.47 7.50 -20.59
N LEU A 315 12.56 7.74 -21.92
CA LEU A 315 11.76 6.99 -22.91
C LEU A 315 12.24 5.53 -23.03
N ILE A 316 13.56 5.30 -23.07
CA ILE A 316 14.15 3.95 -23.08
C ILE A 316 13.61 3.16 -21.87
N LYS A 317 13.62 3.76 -20.69
CA LYS A 317 13.04 3.13 -19.49
C LYS A 317 11.54 2.84 -19.65
N GLY A 318 10.78 3.77 -20.24
CA GLY A 318 9.35 3.57 -20.50
C GLY A 318 9.08 2.40 -21.44
N TYR A 319 9.86 2.26 -22.50
CA TYR A 319 9.78 1.10 -23.39
C TYR A 319 10.12 -0.21 -22.67
N CYS A 320 11.18 -0.20 -21.84
CA CYS A 320 11.55 -1.38 -21.05
C CYS A 320 10.44 -1.76 -20.07
N ASP A 321 9.87 -0.80 -19.34
CA ASP A 321 8.78 -1.05 -18.37
C ASP A 321 7.52 -1.65 -19.05
N LEU A 322 7.26 -1.32 -20.33
CA LEU A 322 6.18 -1.89 -21.16
C LEU A 322 6.60 -3.15 -21.94
N ARG A 323 7.80 -3.69 -21.69
CA ARG A 323 8.37 -4.85 -22.38
C ARG A 323 8.61 -4.68 -23.89
N GLY A 324 8.67 -3.44 -24.35
CA GLY A 324 8.97 -3.06 -25.74
C GLY A 324 10.47 -3.00 -26.01
N ILE A 325 11.22 -4.08 -25.83
CA ILE A 325 12.69 -4.12 -25.97
C ILE A 325 13.13 -3.69 -27.37
N LYS A 326 12.43 -4.15 -28.41
CA LYS A 326 12.77 -3.82 -29.80
C LYS A 326 12.72 -2.31 -30.05
N ASP A 327 11.72 -1.63 -29.50
CA ASP A 327 11.56 -0.19 -29.64
C ASP A 327 12.59 0.58 -28.81
N ALA A 328 12.96 0.07 -27.62
CA ALA A 328 14.06 0.62 -26.83
C ALA A 328 15.40 0.53 -27.57
N LEU A 329 15.70 -0.63 -28.16
CA LEU A 329 16.93 -0.82 -28.96
C LEU A 329 16.95 0.05 -30.24
N LYS A 330 15.76 0.17 -30.89
CA LYS A 330 15.59 1.06 -32.03
C LYS A 330 15.88 2.52 -31.66
N LEU A 331 15.34 2.96 -30.52
CA LEU A 331 15.57 4.31 -30.02
C LEU A 331 17.05 4.57 -29.73
N ILE A 332 17.78 3.62 -29.12
CA ILE A 332 19.24 3.71 -28.91
C ILE A 332 19.98 3.87 -30.23
N ALA A 333 19.59 3.12 -31.26
CA ALA A 333 20.19 3.21 -32.58
C ALA A 333 19.91 4.54 -33.29
N GLU A 334 18.75 5.16 -33.06
CA GLU A 334 18.36 6.45 -33.62
C GLU A 334 18.98 7.67 -32.89
N MET A 335 19.37 7.54 -31.62
CA MET A 335 19.87 8.65 -30.79
C MET A 335 21.05 9.40 -31.42
N PRO A 336 22.07 8.73 -32.05
CA PRO A 336 23.16 9.45 -32.69
C PRO A 336 22.71 10.33 -33.85
N SER A 337 21.75 9.88 -34.67
CA SER A 337 21.19 10.66 -35.80
C SER A 337 20.43 11.90 -35.35
N LYS A 338 19.89 11.87 -34.10
CA LYS A 338 19.19 12.99 -33.44
C LYS A 338 20.14 13.94 -32.67
N GLY A 339 21.48 13.73 -32.82
CA GLY A 339 22.52 14.56 -32.19
C GLY A 339 22.71 14.29 -30.67
N CYS A 340 22.13 13.23 -30.13
CA CYS A 340 22.26 12.83 -28.74
C CYS A 340 22.82 11.39 -28.67
N PRO A 341 24.13 11.15 -28.75
CA PRO A 341 24.69 9.80 -28.69
C PRO A 341 24.34 9.13 -27.34
N PRO A 342 23.99 7.82 -27.32
CA PRO A 342 23.66 7.11 -26.09
C PRO A 342 24.84 7.12 -25.11
N ASP A 343 24.53 7.23 -23.82
CA ASP A 343 25.53 7.12 -22.77
C ASP A 343 25.49 5.72 -22.11
N LYS A 344 26.38 5.49 -21.14
CA LYS A 344 26.40 4.23 -20.39
C LYS A 344 25.07 3.91 -19.72
N VAL A 345 24.34 4.95 -19.25
CA VAL A 345 23.04 4.77 -18.57
C VAL A 345 21.97 4.26 -19.55
N SER A 346 22.00 4.72 -20.82
CA SER A 346 21.11 4.23 -21.87
C SER A 346 21.25 2.71 -22.05
N TYR A 347 22.50 2.23 -22.16
CA TYR A 347 22.78 0.80 -22.31
C TYR A 347 22.45 0.01 -21.04
N TYR A 348 22.82 0.52 -19.85
CA TYR A 348 22.56 -0.18 -18.58
C TYR A 348 21.07 -0.38 -18.30
N THR A 349 20.23 0.59 -18.69
CA THR A 349 18.78 0.48 -18.52
C THR A 349 18.24 -0.71 -19.31
N VAL A 350 18.64 -0.88 -20.57
CA VAL A 350 18.19 -2.00 -21.41
C VAL A 350 18.83 -3.32 -20.97
N MET A 351 20.14 -3.32 -20.65
CA MET A 351 20.82 -4.52 -20.15
C MET A 351 20.19 -5.05 -18.85
N ALA A 352 19.88 -4.17 -17.90
CA ALA A 352 19.22 -4.56 -16.65
C ALA A 352 17.86 -5.24 -16.90
N PHE A 353 17.09 -4.73 -17.87
CA PHE A 353 15.83 -5.32 -18.26
C PHE A 353 16.00 -6.67 -19.00
N LEU A 354 16.98 -6.77 -19.89
CA LEU A 354 17.33 -8.04 -20.56
C LEU A 354 17.76 -9.12 -19.54
N CYS A 355 18.47 -8.72 -18.48
CA CYS A 355 18.81 -9.60 -17.35
C CYS A 355 17.55 -10.09 -16.61
N GLU A 356 16.53 -9.23 -16.44
CA GLU A 356 15.24 -9.61 -15.85
C GLU A 356 14.53 -10.67 -16.70
N GLU A 357 14.52 -10.49 -18.02
CA GLU A 357 13.92 -11.42 -19.00
C GLU A 357 14.79 -12.67 -19.28
N LYS A 358 15.96 -12.80 -18.65
CA LYS A 358 16.92 -13.89 -18.84
C LYS A 358 17.48 -14.01 -20.28
N LYS A 359 17.59 -12.91 -20.99
CA LYS A 359 18.11 -12.85 -22.36
C LYS A 359 19.61 -12.52 -22.39
N ILE A 360 20.42 -13.45 -21.87
CA ILE A 360 21.85 -13.21 -21.62
C ILE A 360 22.62 -12.99 -22.90
N GLU A 361 22.28 -13.71 -23.98
CA GLU A 361 22.97 -13.53 -25.30
C GLU A 361 22.69 -12.13 -25.88
N GLU A 362 21.47 -11.60 -25.72
CA GLU A 362 21.14 -10.22 -26.12
C GLU A 362 21.92 -9.19 -25.27
N VAL A 363 22.19 -9.47 -23.98
CA VAL A 363 23.03 -8.62 -23.12
C VAL A 363 24.47 -8.57 -23.65
N LYS A 364 25.07 -9.72 -23.99
CA LYS A 364 26.44 -9.79 -24.56
C LYS A 364 26.53 -9.03 -25.88
N HIS A 365 25.56 -9.27 -26.78
CA HIS A 365 25.49 -8.54 -28.06
C HIS A 365 25.34 -7.02 -27.86
N LEU A 366 24.54 -6.60 -26.85
CA LEU A 366 24.38 -5.19 -26.53
C LEU A 366 25.68 -4.58 -25.94
N MET A 367 26.46 -5.36 -25.16
CA MET A 367 27.80 -4.95 -24.72
C MET A 367 28.77 -4.77 -25.88
N GLU A 368 28.76 -5.68 -26.87
CA GLU A 368 29.55 -5.56 -28.09
C GLU A 368 29.17 -4.31 -28.90
N ASN A 369 27.87 -4.07 -29.07
CA ASN A 369 27.37 -2.87 -29.75
C ASN A 369 27.75 -1.57 -29.01
N MET A 370 27.77 -1.57 -27.67
CA MET A 370 28.24 -0.45 -26.87
C MET A 370 29.71 -0.09 -27.19
N VAL A 371 30.56 -1.11 -27.42
CA VAL A 371 31.99 -0.93 -27.79
C VAL A 371 32.11 -0.47 -29.25
N GLN A 372 31.43 -1.12 -30.19
CA GLN A 372 31.57 -0.88 -31.61
C GLN A 372 30.96 0.44 -32.08
N SER A 373 29.71 0.71 -31.69
CA SER A 373 28.98 1.90 -32.14
C SER A 373 29.14 3.10 -31.22
N GLY A 374 29.21 2.89 -29.91
CA GLY A 374 29.28 3.94 -28.90
C GLY A 374 30.68 4.36 -28.49
N LYS A 375 31.74 3.62 -28.91
CA LYS A 375 33.10 3.78 -28.38
C LYS A 375 33.16 3.81 -26.83
N LEU A 376 32.18 3.18 -26.18
CA LEU A 376 32.03 3.11 -24.75
C LEU A 376 32.61 1.78 -24.27
N ILE A 377 33.72 1.80 -23.60
CA ILE A 377 34.36 0.59 -23.06
C ILE A 377 33.59 0.17 -21.78
N PRO A 378 33.15 -1.12 -21.68
CA PRO A 378 32.64 -1.66 -20.44
C PRO A 378 33.67 -1.47 -19.32
N ASP A 379 33.24 -0.97 -18.21
CA ASP A 379 34.06 -0.69 -17.03
C ASP A 379 33.56 -1.50 -15.82
N GLN A 380 34.24 -1.37 -14.70
CA GLN A 380 33.84 -2.00 -13.44
C GLN A 380 32.37 -1.75 -13.08
N VAL A 381 31.84 -0.54 -13.37
CA VAL A 381 30.44 -0.18 -13.10
C VAL A 381 29.48 -0.99 -13.98
N THR A 382 29.86 -1.25 -15.24
CA THR A 382 29.09 -2.09 -16.18
C THR A 382 28.91 -3.49 -15.60
N TYR A 383 30.03 -4.15 -15.23
CA TYR A 383 30.01 -5.50 -14.67
C TYR A 383 29.26 -5.54 -13.32
N ASN A 384 29.51 -4.62 -12.41
CA ASN A 384 28.79 -4.55 -11.13
C ASN A 384 27.29 -4.40 -11.33
N THR A 385 26.84 -3.58 -12.30
CA THR A 385 25.41 -3.39 -12.62
C THR A 385 24.79 -4.69 -13.15
N LEU A 386 25.46 -5.40 -14.05
CA LEU A 386 24.98 -6.66 -14.62
C LEU A 386 24.94 -7.77 -13.55
N ILE A 387 26.02 -7.93 -12.78
CA ILE A 387 26.08 -8.90 -11.68
C ILE A 387 24.94 -8.65 -10.70
N HIS A 388 24.70 -7.39 -10.32
CA HIS A 388 23.62 -7.03 -9.41
C HIS A 388 22.23 -7.30 -10.02
N ALA A 389 22.00 -6.93 -11.29
CA ALA A 389 20.73 -7.16 -11.97
C ALA A 389 20.42 -8.67 -12.05
N LEU A 390 21.36 -9.49 -12.51
CA LEU A 390 21.23 -10.94 -12.60
C LEU A 390 20.99 -11.60 -11.22
N SER A 391 21.76 -11.17 -10.22
CA SER A 391 21.62 -11.66 -8.85
C SER A 391 20.23 -11.34 -8.25
N LYS A 392 19.73 -10.13 -8.49
CA LYS A 392 18.42 -9.66 -8.03
C LYS A 392 17.28 -10.51 -8.62
N HIS A 393 17.39 -10.85 -9.91
CA HIS A 393 16.38 -11.64 -10.62
C HIS A 393 16.58 -13.17 -10.48
N GLY A 394 17.54 -13.58 -9.66
CA GLY A 394 17.77 -14.97 -9.31
C GLY A 394 18.57 -15.76 -10.37
N HIS A 395 19.32 -15.10 -11.25
CA HIS A 395 20.19 -15.73 -12.24
C HIS A 395 21.62 -15.87 -11.69
N ALA A 396 21.78 -16.64 -10.60
CA ALA A 396 23.03 -16.74 -9.85
C ALA A 396 24.20 -17.28 -10.67
N ASP A 397 23.95 -18.23 -11.57
CA ASP A 397 24.99 -18.86 -12.41
C ASP A 397 25.53 -17.88 -13.45
N ASP A 398 24.61 -17.14 -14.10
CA ASP A 398 24.99 -16.11 -15.07
C ASP A 398 25.71 -14.94 -14.37
N ALA A 399 25.25 -14.56 -13.17
CA ALA A 399 25.90 -13.54 -12.35
C ALA A 399 27.33 -13.95 -11.96
N LEU A 400 27.53 -15.23 -11.60
CA LEU A 400 28.86 -15.78 -11.32
C LEU A 400 29.75 -15.78 -12.58
N ALA A 401 29.19 -16.12 -13.75
CA ALA A 401 29.93 -16.10 -15.02
C ALA A 401 30.42 -14.68 -15.33
N PHE A 402 29.56 -13.66 -15.23
CA PHE A 402 29.97 -12.26 -15.42
C PHE A 402 30.98 -11.77 -14.37
N LEU A 403 30.89 -12.26 -13.13
CA LEU A 403 31.87 -11.96 -12.10
C LEU A 403 33.24 -12.52 -12.48
N ARG A 404 33.32 -13.77 -12.93
CA ARG A 404 34.57 -14.40 -13.38
C ARG A 404 35.15 -13.69 -14.64
N GLU A 405 34.30 -13.39 -15.62
CA GLU A 405 34.71 -12.65 -16.83
C GLU A 405 35.30 -11.28 -16.49
N ALA A 406 34.69 -10.56 -15.51
CA ALA A 406 35.21 -9.26 -15.07
C ALA A 406 36.59 -9.40 -14.43
N GLU A 407 36.76 -10.43 -13.60
CA GLU A 407 38.06 -10.75 -12.97
C GLU A 407 39.15 -11.11 -13.99
N ASP A 408 38.81 -11.93 -14.98
CA ASP A 408 39.73 -12.34 -16.06
C ASP A 408 40.17 -11.13 -16.92
N LYS A 409 39.30 -10.11 -17.02
CA LYS A 409 39.63 -8.84 -17.68
C LYS A 409 40.38 -7.84 -16.77
N GLY A 410 40.71 -8.24 -15.55
CA GLY A 410 41.49 -7.44 -14.62
C GLY A 410 40.67 -6.38 -13.85
N PHE A 411 39.33 -6.44 -13.85
CA PHE A 411 38.50 -5.55 -13.06
C PHE A 411 38.39 -6.04 -11.63
N HIS A 412 38.59 -5.16 -10.67
CA HIS A 412 38.33 -5.46 -9.25
C HIS A 412 36.86 -5.33 -8.94
N ILE A 413 36.19 -6.48 -8.75
CA ILE A 413 34.80 -6.49 -8.31
C ILE A 413 34.77 -6.13 -6.80
N ASP A 414 33.90 -5.20 -6.45
CA ASP A 414 33.75 -4.74 -5.08
C ASP A 414 32.95 -5.76 -4.23
N LYS A 415 33.00 -5.56 -2.91
CA LYS A 415 32.27 -6.39 -1.96
C LYS A 415 30.74 -6.43 -2.22
N VAL A 416 30.18 -5.41 -2.88
CA VAL A 416 28.75 -5.34 -3.20
C VAL A 416 28.40 -6.35 -4.30
N GLY A 417 29.22 -6.47 -5.34
CA GLY A 417 29.05 -7.45 -6.41
C GLY A 417 29.10 -8.89 -5.90
N TYR A 418 30.16 -9.23 -5.11
CA TYR A 418 30.23 -10.54 -4.47
C TYR A 418 29.06 -10.84 -3.55
N SER A 419 28.67 -9.88 -2.68
CA SER A 419 27.54 -10.02 -1.76
C SER A 419 26.22 -10.28 -2.50
N ALA A 420 26.01 -9.64 -3.65
CA ALA A 420 24.83 -9.86 -4.48
C ALA A 420 24.76 -11.30 -5.02
N VAL A 421 25.90 -11.86 -5.52
CA VAL A 421 25.94 -13.25 -6.00
C VAL A 421 25.77 -14.24 -4.86
N VAL A 422 26.46 -14.02 -3.71
CA VAL A 422 26.29 -14.84 -2.50
C VAL A 422 24.83 -14.86 -2.06
N HIS A 423 24.18 -13.70 -1.99
CA HIS A 423 22.75 -13.61 -1.64
C HIS A 423 21.85 -14.38 -2.62
N SER A 424 22.16 -14.32 -3.93
CA SER A 424 21.42 -15.06 -4.95
C SER A 424 21.55 -16.58 -4.77
N PHE A 425 22.75 -17.11 -4.48
CA PHE A 425 22.96 -18.52 -4.15
C PHE A 425 22.24 -18.92 -2.86
N CYS A 426 22.33 -18.09 -1.80
CA CYS A 426 21.61 -18.33 -0.54
C CYS A 426 20.09 -18.41 -0.75
N LYS A 427 19.55 -17.53 -1.60
CA LYS A 427 18.13 -17.52 -1.94
C LYS A 427 17.67 -18.78 -2.71
N LYS A 428 18.56 -19.36 -3.52
CA LYS A 428 18.33 -20.64 -4.22
C LYS A 428 18.60 -21.88 -3.35
N GLY A 429 19.08 -21.71 -2.11
CA GLY A 429 19.46 -22.82 -1.24
C GLY A 429 20.80 -23.47 -1.58
N ARG A 430 21.60 -22.92 -2.52
CA ARG A 430 22.91 -23.44 -2.95
C ARG A 430 24.03 -22.98 -2.01
N MET A 431 23.93 -23.39 -0.73
CA MET A 431 24.79 -22.90 0.34
C MET A 431 26.27 -23.32 0.21
N GLY A 432 26.56 -24.44 -0.49
CA GLY A 432 27.92 -24.88 -0.76
C GLY A 432 28.69 -23.87 -1.62
N GLU A 433 28.05 -23.42 -2.71
CA GLU A 433 28.62 -22.45 -3.63
C GLU A 433 28.69 -21.05 -3.00
N ALA A 434 27.68 -20.66 -2.21
CA ALA A 434 27.74 -19.43 -1.44
C ALA A 434 28.97 -19.40 -0.51
N LYS A 435 29.26 -20.50 0.21
CA LYS A 435 30.46 -20.62 1.06
C LYS A 435 31.77 -20.58 0.22
N SER A 436 31.84 -21.30 -0.88
CA SER A 436 32.98 -21.27 -1.77
C SER A 436 33.29 -19.86 -2.26
N LEU A 437 32.25 -19.13 -2.67
CA LEU A 437 32.41 -17.75 -3.17
C LEU A 437 32.89 -16.79 -2.06
N VAL A 438 32.50 -17.00 -0.79
CA VAL A 438 33.01 -16.22 0.35
C VAL A 438 34.51 -16.52 0.60
N ILE A 439 34.94 -17.77 0.42
CA ILE A 439 36.35 -18.13 0.53
C ILE A 439 37.16 -17.48 -0.60
N ASP A 440 36.63 -17.51 -1.83
CA ASP A 440 37.21 -16.81 -2.97
C ASP A 440 37.33 -15.30 -2.74
N MET A 441 36.31 -14.68 -2.16
CA MET A 441 36.29 -13.27 -1.77
C MET A 441 37.45 -12.93 -0.82
N TYR A 442 37.70 -13.79 0.18
CA TYR A 442 38.85 -13.63 1.09
C TYR A 442 40.21 -13.78 0.38
N SER A 443 40.36 -14.80 -0.46
CA SER A 443 41.61 -15.05 -1.19
C SER A 443 42.02 -13.87 -2.06
N ARG A 444 41.07 -13.07 -2.50
CA ARG A 444 41.25 -11.88 -3.33
C ARG A 444 41.33 -10.57 -2.52
N GLY A 445 41.44 -10.64 -1.21
CA GLY A 445 41.55 -9.46 -0.33
C GLY A 445 40.27 -8.65 -0.16
N CYS A 446 39.13 -9.15 -0.67
CA CYS A 446 37.83 -8.51 -0.55
C CYS A 446 37.10 -9.09 0.70
N ASN A 447 37.24 -8.45 1.85
CA ASN A 447 36.65 -8.96 3.09
C ASN A 447 35.11 -8.88 3.05
N PRO A 448 34.40 -10.03 3.35
CA PRO A 448 32.94 -10.05 3.47
C PRO A 448 32.48 -9.09 4.58
N ASP A 449 31.38 -8.42 4.31
CA ASP A 449 30.76 -7.47 5.23
C ASP A 449 29.60 -8.11 6.01
N VAL A 450 28.99 -7.32 6.91
CA VAL A 450 27.82 -7.72 7.71
C VAL A 450 26.68 -8.22 6.82
N VAL A 451 26.49 -7.63 5.63
CA VAL A 451 25.42 -7.99 4.70
C VAL A 451 25.65 -9.39 4.12
N THR A 452 26.86 -9.69 3.67
CA THR A 452 27.26 -11.00 3.14
C THR A 452 27.05 -12.11 4.17
N TYR A 453 27.55 -11.91 5.40
CA TYR A 453 27.37 -12.90 6.47
C TYR A 453 25.93 -13.09 6.87
N THR A 454 25.17 -11.99 6.98
CA THR A 454 23.74 -12.06 7.31
C THR A 454 22.95 -12.84 6.25
N ALA A 455 23.27 -12.66 4.97
CA ALA A 455 22.64 -13.42 3.87
C ALA A 455 22.91 -14.93 3.97
N ILE A 456 24.13 -15.32 4.36
CA ILE A 456 24.49 -16.73 4.56
C ILE A 456 23.79 -17.31 5.79
N ILE A 457 23.77 -16.57 6.90
CA ILE A 457 23.06 -16.99 8.13
C ILE A 457 21.58 -17.23 7.83
N ASP A 458 20.90 -16.27 7.16
CA ASP A 458 19.52 -16.40 6.75
C ASP A 458 19.30 -17.58 5.79
N GLY A 459 20.22 -17.80 4.85
CA GLY A 459 20.17 -18.94 3.92
C GLY A 459 20.24 -20.30 4.66
N PHE A 460 21.16 -20.46 5.62
CA PHE A 460 21.24 -21.66 6.44
C PHE A 460 20.00 -21.86 7.31
N CYS A 461 19.50 -20.77 7.88
CA CYS A 461 18.27 -20.78 8.68
C CYS A 461 17.06 -21.29 7.88
N ARG A 462 16.91 -20.82 6.64
CA ARG A 462 15.83 -21.29 5.75
C ARG A 462 15.94 -22.77 5.40
N MET A 463 17.14 -23.31 5.36
CA MET A 463 17.37 -24.74 5.12
C MET A 463 17.29 -25.60 6.39
N GLY A 464 16.96 -25.01 7.53
CA GLY A 464 16.92 -25.70 8.82
C GLY A 464 18.29 -26.05 9.42
N LYS A 465 19.41 -25.61 8.82
CA LYS A 465 20.78 -25.90 9.25
C LYS A 465 21.24 -24.86 10.28
N ILE A 466 20.59 -24.83 11.44
CA ILE A 466 20.81 -23.81 12.48
C ILE A 466 22.24 -23.82 13.01
N ASP A 467 22.83 -25.02 13.21
CA ASP A 467 24.20 -25.13 13.74
C ASP A 467 25.23 -24.54 12.79
N GLU A 468 25.02 -24.66 11.47
CA GLU A 468 25.88 -24.02 10.49
C GLU A 468 25.69 -22.47 10.51
N ALA A 469 24.45 -21.99 10.70
CA ALA A 469 24.19 -20.57 10.85
C ALA A 469 24.89 -19.99 12.09
N LYS A 470 24.89 -20.69 13.22
CA LYS A 470 25.64 -20.31 14.44
C LYS A 470 27.14 -20.30 14.19
N LYS A 471 27.69 -21.30 13.49
CA LYS A 471 29.12 -21.31 13.10
C LYS A 471 29.47 -20.08 12.23
N MET A 472 28.61 -19.71 11.31
CA MET A 472 28.82 -18.51 10.47
C MET A 472 28.82 -17.23 11.31
N LEU A 473 27.95 -17.11 12.31
CA LEU A 473 27.97 -15.98 13.24
C LEU A 473 29.28 -15.90 14.03
N GLN A 474 29.81 -17.06 14.49
CA GLN A 474 31.11 -17.12 15.15
C GLN A 474 32.27 -16.77 14.21
N GLN A 475 32.22 -17.24 12.96
CA GLN A 475 33.21 -16.87 11.94
C GLN A 475 33.20 -15.37 11.67
N MET A 476 32.04 -14.76 11.61
CA MET A 476 31.89 -13.32 11.46
C MET A 476 32.66 -12.54 12.54
N TYR A 477 32.56 -12.99 13.81
CA TYR A 477 33.35 -12.41 14.91
C TYR A 477 34.85 -12.63 14.73
N LYS A 478 35.29 -13.86 14.38
CA LYS A 478 36.72 -14.19 14.20
C LYS A 478 37.38 -13.35 13.10
N HIS A 479 36.60 -12.99 12.08
CA HIS A 479 37.07 -12.16 10.97
C HIS A 479 36.94 -10.63 11.24
N GLY A 480 36.66 -10.22 12.48
CA GLY A 480 36.60 -8.81 12.89
C GLY A 480 35.31 -8.09 12.41
N CYS A 481 34.37 -8.81 11.79
CA CYS A 481 33.11 -8.26 11.36
C CYS A 481 32.10 -8.41 12.50
N LYS A 482 31.79 -7.33 13.23
CA LYS A 482 30.88 -7.38 14.38
C LYS A 482 29.43 -7.60 13.91
N PRO A 483 28.74 -8.67 14.38
CA PRO A 483 27.32 -8.86 14.10
C PRO A 483 26.49 -7.69 14.63
N ASN A 484 25.47 -7.31 13.88
CA ASN A 484 24.52 -6.30 14.29
C ASN A 484 23.15 -6.92 14.64
N THR A 485 22.22 -6.10 15.09
CA THR A 485 20.83 -6.53 15.39
C THR A 485 20.16 -7.28 14.23
N VAL A 486 20.50 -6.95 12.98
CA VAL A 486 19.93 -7.64 11.79
C VAL A 486 20.45 -9.08 11.69
N SER A 487 21.75 -9.29 11.91
CA SER A 487 22.37 -10.62 11.88
C SER A 487 21.79 -11.55 12.96
N TYR A 488 21.62 -11.03 14.19
CA TYR A 488 20.97 -11.78 15.26
C TYR A 488 19.48 -12.02 14.97
N THR A 489 18.76 -11.02 14.46
CA THR A 489 17.34 -11.18 14.11
C THR A 489 17.14 -12.24 13.01
N ALA A 490 18.06 -12.34 12.04
CA ALA A 490 18.03 -13.39 11.02
C ALA A 490 18.18 -14.79 11.65
N LEU A 491 19.13 -14.95 12.59
CA LEU A 491 19.32 -16.23 13.30
C LEU A 491 18.12 -16.59 14.18
N LEU A 492 17.59 -15.61 14.94
CA LEU A 492 16.42 -15.79 15.81
C LEU A 492 15.19 -16.19 15.00
N ASN A 493 14.99 -15.54 13.87
CA ASN A 493 13.90 -15.87 12.94
C ASN A 493 14.06 -17.31 12.40
N GLY A 494 15.29 -17.71 12.08
CA GLY A 494 15.63 -19.07 11.71
C GLY A 494 15.32 -20.09 12.80
N LEU A 495 15.69 -19.82 14.04
CA LEU A 495 15.36 -20.65 15.20
C LEU A 495 13.83 -20.80 15.33
N CYS A 496 13.10 -19.70 15.26
CA CYS A 496 11.65 -19.70 15.36
C CYS A 496 10.95 -20.44 14.21
N HIS A 497 11.53 -20.40 13.00
CA HIS A 497 11.00 -21.18 11.87
C HIS A 497 11.19 -22.69 12.04
N ASN A 498 12.22 -23.10 12.77
CA ASN A 498 12.56 -24.49 13.02
C ASN A 498 12.04 -25.01 14.38
N GLY A 499 11.10 -24.32 15.02
CA GLY A 499 10.45 -24.78 16.25
C GLY A 499 11.32 -24.64 17.51
N LYS A 500 12.36 -23.79 17.49
CA LYS A 500 13.29 -23.56 18.61
C LYS A 500 13.13 -22.17 19.23
N SER A 501 11.88 -21.73 19.44
CA SER A 501 11.59 -20.36 19.93
C SER A 501 12.05 -20.14 21.38
N LEU A 502 12.17 -21.18 22.21
CA LEU A 502 12.73 -21.08 23.55
C LEU A 502 14.22 -20.69 23.51
N GLU A 503 14.99 -21.33 22.63
CA GLU A 503 16.40 -21.00 22.41
C GLU A 503 16.56 -19.56 21.88
N ALA A 504 15.63 -19.12 21.01
CA ALA A 504 15.60 -17.76 20.52
C ALA A 504 15.32 -16.75 21.66
N ARG A 505 14.45 -17.06 22.62
CA ARG A 505 14.19 -16.22 23.80
C ARG A 505 15.41 -16.13 24.70
N GLU A 506 16.11 -17.25 24.94
CA GLU A 506 17.34 -17.26 25.72
C GLU A 506 18.41 -16.33 25.11
N MET A 507 18.54 -16.33 23.78
CA MET A 507 19.47 -15.43 23.09
C MET A 507 19.09 -13.94 23.28
N ILE A 508 17.80 -13.60 23.39
CA ILE A 508 17.36 -12.25 23.72
C ILE A 508 17.77 -11.89 25.16
N ASN A 509 17.62 -12.82 26.11
CA ASN A 509 17.94 -12.59 27.52
C ASN A 509 19.43 -12.31 27.73
N VAL A 510 20.30 -13.00 26.98
CA VAL A 510 21.78 -12.80 27.07
C VAL A 510 22.30 -11.75 26.07
N SER A 511 21.40 -10.98 25.43
CA SER A 511 21.78 -10.01 24.40
C SER A 511 22.73 -8.91 24.91
N GLU A 512 22.61 -8.49 26.18
CA GLU A 512 23.44 -7.47 26.80
C GLU A 512 24.89 -7.97 27.00
N GLU A 513 25.07 -9.25 27.27
CA GLU A 513 26.39 -9.89 27.39
C GLU A 513 27.11 -9.95 26.03
N HIS A 514 26.37 -10.03 24.95
CA HIS A 514 26.89 -10.09 23.59
C HIS A 514 26.94 -8.74 22.86
N TRP A 515 26.76 -7.62 23.56
CA TRP A 515 26.91 -6.25 23.05
C TRP A 515 25.97 -5.91 21.86
N TRP A 516 24.79 -6.52 21.80
CA TRP A 516 23.78 -6.15 20.83
C TRP A 516 22.44 -5.83 21.51
N THR A 517 21.63 -4.98 20.90
CA THR A 517 20.34 -4.57 21.46
C THR A 517 19.19 -5.09 20.61
N PRO A 518 18.30 -5.93 21.19
CA PRO A 518 17.06 -6.33 20.52
C PRO A 518 16.20 -5.11 20.24
N ASN A 519 15.56 -5.11 19.07
CA ASN A 519 14.60 -4.08 18.69
C ASN A 519 13.18 -4.67 18.58
N ALA A 520 12.18 -3.83 18.28
CA ALA A 520 10.80 -4.26 18.12
C ALA A 520 10.65 -5.43 17.13
N ILE A 521 11.39 -5.41 16.00
CA ILE A 521 11.35 -6.48 14.98
C ILE A 521 11.87 -7.80 15.55
N THR A 522 12.90 -7.76 16.38
CA THR A 522 13.48 -8.95 17.04
C THR A 522 12.44 -9.61 17.96
N TYR A 523 11.80 -8.82 18.82
CA TYR A 523 10.73 -9.32 19.71
C TYR A 523 9.56 -9.89 18.92
N SER A 524 9.12 -9.18 17.88
CA SER A 524 8.03 -9.64 17.00
C SER A 524 8.35 -10.97 16.32
N ALA A 525 9.59 -11.17 15.87
CA ALA A 525 10.01 -12.42 15.22
C ALA A 525 9.89 -13.61 16.18
N VAL A 526 10.36 -13.48 17.43
CA VAL A 526 10.30 -14.54 18.45
C VAL A 526 8.85 -14.76 18.94
N MET A 527 8.07 -13.69 19.11
CA MET A 527 6.64 -13.79 19.41
C MET A 527 5.89 -14.59 18.34
N HIS A 528 6.17 -14.34 17.05
CA HIS A 528 5.59 -15.11 15.94
C HIS A 528 6.05 -16.57 15.94
N GLY A 529 7.28 -16.84 16.40
CA GLY A 529 7.80 -18.19 16.62
C GLY A 529 6.97 -18.95 17.65
N PHE A 530 6.82 -18.38 18.85
CA PHE A 530 6.00 -18.96 19.92
C PHE A 530 4.55 -19.20 19.50
N ARG A 531 3.97 -18.23 18.78
CA ARG A 531 2.62 -18.37 18.25
C ARG A 531 2.48 -19.58 17.30
N ARG A 532 3.48 -19.80 16.41
CA ARG A 532 3.49 -20.97 15.49
C ARG A 532 3.66 -22.28 16.22
N GLU A 533 4.44 -22.30 17.28
CA GLU A 533 4.64 -23.48 18.14
C GLU A 533 3.44 -23.75 19.06
N GLY A 534 2.44 -22.87 19.11
CA GLY A 534 1.28 -22.97 20.01
C GLY A 534 1.58 -22.60 21.47
N LYS A 535 2.78 -22.08 21.77
CA LYS A 535 3.20 -21.62 23.11
C LYS A 535 2.71 -20.20 23.34
N LEU A 536 1.39 -20.05 23.50
CA LEU A 536 0.74 -18.73 23.53
C LEU A 536 1.01 -17.96 24.83
N SER A 537 1.19 -18.65 25.96
CA SER A 537 1.57 -18.04 27.26
C SER A 537 2.92 -17.32 27.14
N GLU A 538 3.92 -18.00 26.59
CA GLU A 538 5.26 -17.47 26.37
C GLU A 538 5.26 -16.30 25.39
N ALA A 539 4.39 -16.35 24.37
CA ALA A 539 4.21 -15.23 23.44
C ALA A 539 3.66 -13.98 24.16
N CYS A 540 2.66 -14.15 25.06
CA CYS A 540 2.13 -13.06 25.87
C CYS A 540 3.17 -12.50 26.84
N ASP A 541 3.95 -13.38 27.49
CA ASP A 541 5.02 -12.96 28.41
C ASP A 541 6.12 -12.18 27.72
N LEU A 542 6.52 -12.62 26.53
CA LEU A 542 7.48 -11.91 25.71
C LEU A 542 6.96 -10.52 25.28
N THR A 543 5.65 -10.42 24.97
CA THR A 543 5.04 -9.13 24.65
C THR A 543 5.04 -8.20 25.87
N ARG A 544 4.76 -8.73 27.06
CA ARG A 544 4.83 -7.95 28.32
C ARG A 544 6.26 -7.42 28.57
N GLU A 545 7.27 -8.24 28.29
CA GLU A 545 8.67 -7.86 28.40
C GLU A 545 9.03 -6.78 27.37
N MET A 546 8.62 -6.95 26.11
CA MET A 546 8.78 -5.98 25.03
C MET A 546 8.24 -4.60 25.44
N ILE A 547 7.01 -4.56 25.99
CA ILE A 547 6.39 -3.31 26.44
C ILE A 547 7.14 -2.70 27.65
N LYS A 548 7.62 -3.51 28.60
CA LYS A 548 8.44 -3.03 29.73
C LYS A 548 9.73 -2.36 29.27
N LYS A 549 10.33 -2.84 28.17
CA LYS A 549 11.53 -2.24 27.55
C LYS A 549 11.20 -1.03 26.65
N GLY A 550 9.93 -0.61 26.57
CA GLY A 550 9.49 0.57 25.82
C GLY A 550 9.21 0.33 24.34
N PHE A 551 9.17 -0.92 23.89
CA PHE A 551 8.77 -1.29 22.53
C PHE A 551 7.28 -1.68 22.53
N PHE A 552 6.50 -1.09 21.63
CA PHE A 552 5.08 -1.40 21.54
C PHE A 552 4.79 -2.26 20.29
N PRO A 553 4.09 -3.40 20.46
CA PRO A 553 3.63 -4.20 19.31
C PRO A 553 2.63 -3.40 18.49
N ASN A 554 2.64 -3.64 17.17
CA ASN A 554 1.67 -2.99 16.31
C ASN A 554 0.29 -3.69 16.40
N PRO A 555 -0.82 -3.02 16.00
CA PRO A 555 -2.17 -3.60 16.09
C PRO A 555 -2.34 -4.93 15.33
N VAL A 556 -1.56 -5.16 14.28
CA VAL A 556 -1.60 -6.41 13.49
C VAL A 556 -0.98 -7.57 14.28
N GLU A 557 0.15 -7.32 14.94
CA GLU A 557 0.82 -8.30 15.81
C GLU A 557 -0.05 -8.71 16.99
N ILE A 558 -0.67 -7.70 17.65
CA ILE A 558 -1.65 -7.94 18.72
C ILE A 558 -2.80 -8.82 18.18
N ASN A 559 -3.35 -8.48 17.00
CA ASN A 559 -4.46 -9.23 16.42
C ASN A 559 -4.11 -10.68 16.11
N LEU A 560 -2.91 -10.94 15.60
CA LEU A 560 -2.44 -12.31 15.29
C LEU A 560 -2.35 -13.18 16.56
N LEU A 561 -1.96 -12.60 17.69
CA LEU A 561 -1.91 -13.30 18.95
C LEU A 561 -3.31 -13.53 19.53
N LEU A 562 -4.17 -12.50 19.52
CA LEU A 562 -5.58 -12.62 19.90
C LEU A 562 -6.31 -13.68 19.09
N GLN A 563 -6.12 -13.69 17.76
CA GLN A 563 -6.70 -14.70 16.87
C GLN A 563 -6.22 -16.11 17.24
N SER A 564 -4.93 -16.30 17.53
CA SER A 564 -4.40 -17.60 17.93
C SER A 564 -4.92 -18.04 19.28
N LEU A 565 -5.08 -17.14 20.26
CA LEU A 565 -5.71 -17.43 21.56
C LEU A 565 -7.18 -17.86 21.38
N CYS A 566 -7.95 -17.13 20.56
CA CYS A 566 -9.35 -17.46 20.28
C CYS A 566 -9.48 -18.81 19.56
N GLN A 567 -8.64 -19.11 18.58
CA GLN A 567 -8.61 -20.41 17.86
C GLN A 567 -8.30 -21.59 18.79
N ASN A 568 -7.49 -21.38 19.82
CA ASN A 568 -7.18 -22.39 20.83
C ASN A 568 -8.15 -22.39 22.03
N GLN A 569 -9.33 -21.80 21.88
CA GLN A 569 -10.40 -21.71 22.90
C GLN A 569 -10.00 -20.96 24.18
N LYS A 570 -8.89 -20.22 24.18
CA LYS A 570 -8.39 -19.39 25.30
C LYS A 570 -8.90 -17.95 25.21
N VAL A 571 -10.21 -17.77 25.02
CA VAL A 571 -10.77 -16.45 24.74
C VAL A 571 -10.73 -15.52 25.97
N VAL A 572 -10.84 -16.08 27.16
CA VAL A 572 -10.70 -15.33 28.41
C VAL A 572 -9.28 -14.74 28.56
N GLU A 573 -8.26 -15.56 28.20
CA GLU A 573 -6.87 -15.07 28.17
C GLU A 573 -6.69 -13.98 27.10
N ALA A 574 -7.37 -14.11 25.94
CA ALA A 574 -7.36 -13.09 24.89
C ALA A 574 -7.95 -11.76 25.36
N LYS A 575 -9.11 -11.78 26.11
CA LYS A 575 -9.70 -10.57 26.70
C LYS A 575 -8.73 -9.92 27.69
N LYS A 576 -8.16 -10.69 28.61
CA LYS A 576 -7.20 -10.20 29.58
C LYS A 576 -5.96 -9.58 28.91
N TYR A 577 -5.44 -10.21 27.85
CA TYR A 577 -4.31 -9.69 27.08
C TYR A 577 -4.66 -8.36 26.36
N LEU A 578 -5.87 -8.25 25.82
CA LEU A 578 -6.36 -7.02 25.19
C LEU A 578 -6.43 -5.87 26.21
N GLU A 579 -6.99 -6.12 27.39
CA GLU A 579 -7.08 -5.16 28.50
C GLU A 579 -5.70 -4.73 29.00
N GLU A 580 -4.74 -5.67 29.14
CA GLU A 580 -3.36 -5.36 29.50
C GLU A 580 -2.69 -4.45 28.47
N CYS A 581 -2.90 -4.70 27.19
CA CYS A 581 -2.36 -3.87 26.11
C CYS A 581 -2.96 -2.46 26.12
N LEU A 582 -4.28 -2.34 26.37
CA LEU A 582 -4.96 -1.05 26.53
C LEU A 582 -4.37 -0.24 27.68
N ASN A 583 -4.28 -0.85 28.86
CA ASN A 583 -3.78 -0.19 30.08
C ASN A 583 -2.33 0.28 29.96
N LYS A 584 -1.54 -0.40 29.14
CA LYS A 584 -0.13 -0.06 28.85
C LYS A 584 0.04 0.93 27.70
N GLY A 585 -1.04 1.39 27.08
CA GLY A 585 -1.01 2.39 26.02
C GLY A 585 -0.60 1.88 24.64
N CYS A 586 -0.75 0.59 24.37
CA CYS A 586 -0.54 0.03 23.03
C CYS A 586 -1.58 0.57 22.02
N ALA A 587 -1.18 0.71 20.77
CA ALA A 587 -2.10 1.11 19.71
C ALA A 587 -3.06 -0.05 19.38
N ILE A 588 -4.31 0.03 19.85
CA ILE A 588 -5.35 -0.97 19.58
C ILE A 588 -6.36 -0.39 18.59
N ASN A 589 -6.82 -1.23 17.67
CA ASN A 589 -7.79 -0.86 16.64
C ASN A 589 -9.10 -1.66 16.77
N VAL A 590 -10.10 -1.32 15.97
CA VAL A 590 -11.41 -1.97 15.90
C VAL A 590 -11.29 -3.48 15.67
N VAL A 591 -10.35 -3.92 14.81
CA VAL A 591 -10.16 -5.34 14.46
C VAL A 591 -9.76 -6.19 15.68
N ASN A 592 -8.95 -5.63 16.61
CA ASN A 592 -8.53 -6.34 17.82
C ASN A 592 -9.72 -6.68 18.72
N PHE A 593 -10.62 -5.70 18.95
CA PHE A 593 -11.87 -5.93 19.71
C PHE A 593 -12.79 -6.92 19.00
N THR A 594 -12.99 -6.73 17.68
CA THR A 594 -13.84 -7.62 16.86
C THR A 594 -13.36 -9.06 16.90
N THR A 595 -12.05 -9.31 16.93
CA THR A 595 -11.47 -10.66 17.04
C THR A 595 -11.84 -11.31 18.38
N VAL A 596 -11.77 -10.59 19.49
CA VAL A 596 -12.13 -11.12 20.81
C VAL A 596 -13.64 -11.33 20.93
N ILE A 597 -14.46 -10.39 20.46
CA ILE A 597 -15.92 -10.50 20.39
C ILE A 597 -16.30 -11.75 19.60
N HIS A 598 -15.71 -11.94 18.41
CA HIS A 598 -15.96 -13.12 17.58
C HIS A 598 -15.54 -14.42 18.29
N GLY A 599 -14.43 -14.40 19.04
CA GLY A 599 -14.00 -15.53 19.87
C GLY A 599 -15.06 -15.91 20.92
N PHE A 600 -15.60 -14.95 21.67
CA PHE A 600 -16.67 -15.20 22.64
C PHE A 600 -17.96 -15.69 21.97
N CYS A 601 -18.31 -15.11 20.81
CA CYS A 601 -19.44 -15.56 20.01
C CYS A 601 -19.31 -17.03 19.58
N GLN A 602 -18.11 -17.49 19.23
CA GLN A 602 -17.84 -18.89 18.84
C GLN A 602 -18.01 -19.87 20.01
N ILE A 603 -17.60 -19.48 21.23
CA ILE A 603 -17.79 -20.30 22.44
C ILE A 603 -19.26 -20.24 22.92
N GLY A 604 -20.01 -19.23 22.49
CA GLY A 604 -21.40 -19.01 22.88
C GLY A 604 -21.56 -18.22 24.17
N ASP A 605 -20.51 -17.56 24.68
CA ASP A 605 -20.57 -16.65 25.82
C ASP A 605 -20.93 -15.23 25.35
N LEU A 606 -22.25 -15.00 25.23
CA LEU A 606 -22.78 -13.74 24.71
C LEU A 606 -22.59 -12.57 25.67
N GLU A 607 -22.68 -12.83 26.98
CA GLU A 607 -22.56 -11.77 27.99
C GLU A 607 -21.12 -11.21 28.01
N ALA A 608 -20.13 -12.09 27.92
CA ALA A 608 -18.74 -11.65 27.78
C ALA A 608 -18.49 -10.91 26.43
N ALA A 609 -19.13 -11.35 25.34
CA ALA A 609 -19.02 -10.66 24.05
C ALA A 609 -19.60 -9.24 24.11
N LEU A 610 -20.75 -9.04 24.76
CA LEU A 610 -21.36 -7.73 24.96
C LEU A 610 -20.54 -6.85 25.90
N SER A 611 -19.96 -7.43 26.97
CA SER A 611 -19.03 -6.70 27.85
C SER A 611 -17.82 -6.14 27.07
N VAL A 612 -17.23 -6.93 26.16
CA VAL A 612 -16.12 -6.45 25.30
C VAL A 612 -16.58 -5.36 24.31
N LEU A 613 -17.84 -5.39 23.86
CA LEU A 613 -18.42 -4.33 23.06
C LEU A 613 -18.52 -3.00 23.85
N ASP A 614 -18.90 -3.07 25.12
CA ASP A 614 -18.94 -1.91 26.00
C ASP A 614 -17.53 -1.36 26.26
N ASP A 615 -16.54 -2.23 26.52
CA ASP A 615 -15.13 -1.86 26.67
C ASP A 615 -14.61 -1.14 25.40
N MET A 616 -15.06 -1.57 24.22
CA MET A 616 -14.74 -0.95 22.94
C MET A 616 -15.28 0.49 22.87
N TYR A 617 -16.50 0.74 23.34
CA TYR A 617 -17.05 2.09 23.41
C TYR A 617 -16.31 2.96 24.43
N LEU A 618 -16.01 2.43 25.60
CA LEU A 618 -15.24 3.13 26.63
C LEU A 618 -13.86 3.55 26.13
N SER A 619 -13.25 2.74 25.26
CA SER A 619 -11.96 3.03 24.61
C SER A 619 -12.09 3.99 23.41
N ASN A 620 -13.24 4.61 23.21
CA ASN A 620 -13.55 5.52 22.09
C ASN A 620 -13.31 4.87 20.71
N LYS A 621 -13.52 3.55 20.60
CA LYS A 621 -13.48 2.80 19.34
C LYS A 621 -14.90 2.43 18.92
N HIS A 622 -15.30 2.84 17.73
CA HIS A 622 -16.64 2.56 17.25
C HIS A 622 -16.68 1.21 16.53
N PRO A 623 -17.60 0.29 16.91
CA PRO A 623 -17.79 -0.98 16.21
C PRO A 623 -18.12 -0.75 14.74
N ASP A 624 -17.61 -1.64 13.88
CA ASP A 624 -17.90 -1.67 12.45
C ASP A 624 -19.05 -2.65 12.12
N ALA A 625 -19.42 -2.72 10.84
CA ALA A 625 -20.48 -3.64 10.39
C ALA A 625 -20.12 -5.13 10.63
N VAL A 626 -18.83 -5.46 10.68
CA VAL A 626 -18.37 -6.84 10.94
C VAL A 626 -18.61 -7.22 12.39
N THR A 627 -18.29 -6.32 13.33
CA THR A 627 -18.53 -6.50 14.77
C THR A 627 -20.02 -6.75 15.05
N TYR A 628 -20.90 -5.88 14.51
CA TYR A 628 -22.35 -6.05 14.68
C TYR A 628 -22.87 -7.33 14.04
N THR A 629 -22.34 -7.72 12.87
CA THR A 629 -22.77 -8.95 12.19
C THR A 629 -22.37 -10.20 12.98
N ALA A 630 -21.18 -10.22 13.59
CA ALA A 630 -20.71 -11.33 14.41
C ALA A 630 -21.58 -11.51 15.67
N LEU A 631 -21.94 -10.42 16.36
CA LEU A 631 -22.85 -10.45 17.51
C LEU A 631 -24.26 -10.88 17.11
N PHE A 632 -24.76 -10.36 15.98
CA PHE A 632 -26.06 -10.77 15.44
C PHE A 632 -26.11 -12.28 15.16
N ASP A 633 -25.09 -12.82 14.50
CA ASP A 633 -25.01 -14.26 14.19
C ASP A 633 -25.05 -15.11 15.46
N ALA A 634 -24.31 -14.69 16.49
CA ALA A 634 -24.23 -15.42 17.76
C ALA A 634 -25.56 -15.36 18.54
N LEU A 635 -26.21 -14.18 18.64
CA LEU A 635 -27.52 -14.03 19.25
C LEU A 635 -28.59 -14.79 18.46
N GLY A 636 -28.55 -14.72 17.14
CA GLY A 636 -29.45 -15.43 16.24
C GLY A 636 -29.40 -16.95 16.42
N LYS A 637 -28.21 -17.53 16.52
CA LYS A 637 -28.01 -18.97 16.80
C LYS A 637 -28.58 -19.40 18.14
N LYS A 638 -28.59 -18.51 19.13
CA LYS A 638 -29.21 -18.76 20.47
C LYS A 638 -30.68 -18.44 20.51
N GLY A 639 -31.31 -17.96 19.45
CA GLY A 639 -32.71 -17.61 19.37
C GLY A 639 -33.08 -16.25 20.01
N ARG A 640 -32.12 -15.44 20.47
CA ARG A 640 -32.33 -14.08 21.01
C ARG A 640 -32.49 -13.06 19.87
N LEU A 641 -33.51 -13.28 19.00
CA LEU A 641 -33.67 -12.51 17.74
C LEU A 641 -34.06 -11.04 17.99
N ASP A 642 -34.76 -10.73 19.06
CA ASP A 642 -35.21 -9.37 19.35
C ASP A 642 -34.04 -8.47 19.74
N GLU A 643 -33.12 -8.97 20.58
CA GLU A 643 -31.88 -8.28 20.93
C GLU A 643 -30.92 -8.16 19.70
N ALA A 644 -30.89 -9.21 18.90
CA ALA A 644 -30.13 -9.17 17.65
C ALA A 644 -30.67 -8.07 16.71
N ALA A 645 -32.00 -7.95 16.60
CA ALA A 645 -32.62 -6.88 15.80
C ALA A 645 -32.28 -5.48 16.32
N GLU A 646 -32.26 -5.30 17.66
CA GLU A 646 -31.84 -4.02 18.25
C GLU A 646 -30.41 -3.62 17.90
N LEU A 647 -29.48 -4.59 17.84
CA LEU A 647 -28.10 -4.33 17.42
C LEU A 647 -28.03 -3.85 15.98
N ILE A 648 -28.82 -4.44 15.07
CA ILE A 648 -28.88 -3.97 13.67
C ILE A 648 -29.48 -2.57 13.59
N VAL A 649 -30.53 -2.29 14.37
CA VAL A 649 -31.11 -0.93 14.43
C VAL A 649 -30.08 0.08 14.95
N LYS A 650 -29.30 -0.29 16.00
CA LYS A 650 -28.20 0.54 16.51
C LYS A 650 -27.11 0.77 15.43
N MET A 651 -26.75 -0.28 14.66
CA MET A 651 -25.81 -0.17 13.55
C MET A 651 -26.30 0.84 12.50
N LEU A 652 -27.56 0.69 12.07
CA LEU A 652 -28.18 1.61 11.11
C LEU A 652 -28.30 3.04 11.67
N GLY A 653 -28.65 3.20 12.96
CA GLY A 653 -28.72 4.49 13.64
C GLY A 653 -27.38 5.25 13.66
N LYS A 654 -26.26 4.53 13.67
CA LYS A 654 -24.89 5.09 13.60
C LYS A 654 -24.38 5.37 12.18
N GLY A 655 -25.19 5.17 11.16
CA GLY A 655 -24.82 5.43 9.78
C GLY A 655 -23.99 4.33 9.12
N LEU A 656 -23.88 3.15 9.74
CA LEU A 656 -23.16 2.02 9.18
C LEU A 656 -24.05 1.25 8.20
N ASP A 657 -23.52 0.99 7.00
CA ASP A 657 -24.24 0.24 5.98
C ASP A 657 -24.07 -1.28 6.17
N PRO A 658 -25.17 -2.06 6.08
CA PRO A 658 -25.11 -3.50 6.16
C PRO A 658 -24.31 -4.10 4.99
N THR A 659 -23.46 -5.07 5.28
CA THR A 659 -22.71 -5.81 4.27
C THR A 659 -23.56 -6.95 3.67
N PRO A 660 -23.22 -7.51 2.50
CA PRO A 660 -23.87 -8.70 1.96
C PRO A 660 -23.91 -9.89 2.96
N VAL A 661 -22.87 -10.00 3.80
CA VAL A 661 -22.79 -11.01 4.86
C VAL A 661 -23.86 -10.74 5.93
N THR A 662 -24.02 -9.47 6.36
CA THR A 662 -25.04 -9.07 7.33
C THR A 662 -26.44 -9.47 6.87
N TYR A 663 -26.79 -9.20 5.61
CA TYR A 663 -28.08 -9.59 5.03
C TYR A 663 -28.27 -11.11 5.05
N ARG A 664 -27.24 -11.86 4.61
CA ARG A 664 -27.29 -13.34 4.60
C ARG A 664 -27.48 -13.92 5.99
N THR A 665 -26.79 -13.37 6.99
CA THR A 665 -26.88 -13.82 8.38
C THR A 665 -28.27 -13.54 8.97
N VAL A 666 -28.83 -12.34 8.73
CA VAL A 666 -30.19 -11.98 9.16
C VAL A 666 -31.21 -12.98 8.59
N ILE A 667 -31.16 -13.22 7.29
CA ILE A 667 -32.08 -14.14 6.61
C ILE A 667 -31.96 -15.54 7.21
N HIS A 668 -30.71 -16.03 7.34
CA HIS A 668 -30.45 -17.38 7.85
C HIS A 668 -31.01 -17.57 9.28
N CYS A 669 -30.68 -16.67 10.21
CA CYS A 669 -31.12 -16.77 11.60
C CYS A 669 -32.65 -16.72 11.74
N TYR A 670 -33.30 -15.76 11.08
CA TYR A 670 -34.77 -15.64 11.19
C TYR A 670 -35.50 -16.80 10.52
N CYS A 671 -35.04 -17.29 9.37
CA CYS A 671 -35.61 -18.47 8.70
C CYS A 671 -35.46 -19.74 9.55
N GLN A 672 -34.30 -19.90 10.22
CA GLN A 672 -34.05 -21.05 11.12
C GLN A 672 -35.08 -21.14 12.26
N TRP A 673 -35.49 -19.98 12.77
CA TRP A 673 -36.48 -19.90 13.87
C TRP A 673 -37.92 -19.67 13.40
N GLY A 674 -38.18 -19.67 12.08
CA GLY A 674 -39.49 -19.53 11.48
C GLY A 674 -40.14 -18.15 11.60
N ARG A 675 -39.39 -17.11 12.01
CA ARG A 675 -39.89 -15.72 12.20
C ARG A 675 -39.74 -14.88 10.94
N VAL A 676 -40.34 -15.32 9.83
CA VAL A 676 -40.14 -14.72 8.50
C VAL A 676 -40.73 -13.30 8.40
N ASP A 677 -41.89 -13.02 9.05
CA ASP A 677 -42.50 -11.69 9.02
C ASP A 677 -41.64 -10.62 9.70
N ASP A 678 -41.03 -10.96 10.83
CA ASP A 678 -40.11 -10.04 11.51
C ASP A 678 -38.82 -9.80 10.73
N MET A 679 -38.34 -10.85 10.07
CA MET A 679 -37.22 -10.73 9.11
C MET A 679 -37.53 -9.72 8.01
N LEU A 680 -38.73 -9.83 7.40
CA LEU A 680 -39.11 -8.92 6.31
C LEU A 680 -39.20 -7.47 6.79
N LYS A 681 -39.74 -7.22 7.97
CA LYS A 681 -39.76 -5.88 8.58
C LYS A 681 -38.35 -5.31 8.83
N LEU A 682 -37.43 -6.14 9.31
CA LEU A 682 -36.06 -5.73 9.56
C LEU A 682 -35.32 -5.46 8.24
N LEU A 683 -35.50 -6.34 7.24
CA LEU A 683 -34.93 -6.16 5.91
C LEU A 683 -35.43 -4.88 5.23
N GLU A 684 -36.72 -4.51 5.38
CA GLU A 684 -37.23 -3.24 4.88
C GLU A 684 -36.51 -2.03 5.46
N LYS A 685 -36.23 -2.04 6.77
CA LYS A 685 -35.44 -0.97 7.42
C LYS A 685 -34.00 -0.91 6.92
N MET A 686 -33.37 -2.08 6.66
CA MET A 686 -32.01 -2.16 6.15
C MET A 686 -31.92 -1.68 4.69
N LEU A 687 -32.87 -2.08 3.85
CA LEU A 687 -32.90 -1.76 2.40
C LEU A 687 -33.35 -0.34 2.09
N ALA A 688 -34.04 0.33 3.04
CA ALA A 688 -34.43 1.73 2.89
C ALA A 688 -33.22 2.67 2.73
N ARG A 689 -32.02 2.25 3.20
CA ARG A 689 -30.77 3.02 3.06
C ARG A 689 -29.99 2.75 1.79
N GLN A 690 -29.96 1.51 1.34
CA GLN A 690 -29.25 1.13 0.09
C GLN A 690 -30.01 0.04 -0.65
N PRO A 691 -30.68 0.35 -1.77
CA PRO A 691 -31.38 -0.63 -2.58
C PRO A 691 -30.41 -1.41 -3.45
N PHE A 692 -29.74 -2.42 -2.90
CA PHE A 692 -28.94 -3.37 -3.69
C PHE A 692 -29.84 -4.44 -4.33
N GLY A 693 -30.00 -4.43 -5.64
CA GLY A 693 -30.73 -5.46 -6.38
C GLY A 693 -30.24 -6.88 -6.12
N THR A 694 -28.92 -7.06 -5.92
CA THR A 694 -28.29 -8.34 -5.61
C THR A 694 -28.68 -8.91 -4.24
N VAL A 695 -29.04 -8.07 -3.27
CA VAL A 695 -29.46 -8.53 -1.94
C VAL A 695 -30.82 -9.20 -1.99
N TYR A 696 -31.76 -8.64 -2.74
CA TYR A 696 -33.08 -9.26 -2.91
C TYR A 696 -32.97 -10.66 -3.51
N ASN A 697 -32.04 -10.87 -4.44
CA ASN A 697 -31.80 -12.17 -5.04
C ASN A 697 -31.35 -13.20 -3.99
N GLN A 698 -30.40 -12.81 -3.12
CA GLN A 698 -29.94 -13.66 -2.02
C GLN A 698 -31.07 -13.97 -0.99
N VAL A 699 -31.93 -12.99 -0.70
CA VAL A 699 -33.09 -13.17 0.18
C VAL A 699 -34.05 -14.21 -0.41
N ILE A 700 -34.42 -14.05 -1.68
CA ILE A 700 -35.37 -14.94 -2.39
C ILE A 700 -34.78 -16.36 -2.46
N GLU A 701 -33.48 -16.49 -2.80
CA GLU A 701 -32.78 -17.78 -2.84
C GLU A 701 -32.85 -18.48 -1.49
N LYS A 702 -32.55 -17.80 -0.38
CA LYS A 702 -32.60 -18.39 0.95
C LYS A 702 -34.02 -18.71 1.42
N LEU A 703 -35.02 -17.89 1.11
CA LEU A 703 -36.41 -18.22 1.37
C LEU A 703 -36.84 -19.48 0.62
N CYS A 704 -36.35 -19.66 -0.61
CA CYS A 704 -36.56 -20.88 -1.38
C CYS A 704 -35.90 -22.11 -0.74
N ASP A 705 -34.68 -21.98 -0.24
CA ASP A 705 -33.94 -23.06 0.47
C ASP A 705 -34.68 -23.51 1.74
N PHE A 706 -35.23 -22.57 2.49
CA PHE A 706 -36.04 -22.85 3.70
C PHE A 706 -37.51 -23.22 3.41
N GLY A 707 -37.89 -23.17 2.15
CA GLY A 707 -39.22 -23.60 1.73
C GLY A 707 -40.35 -22.58 1.88
N ASN A 708 -40.06 -21.33 2.20
CA ASN A 708 -41.02 -20.23 2.33
C ASN A 708 -41.27 -19.57 0.96
N LEU A 709 -41.89 -20.33 0.04
CA LEU A 709 -42.02 -19.95 -1.37
C LEU A 709 -43.03 -18.84 -1.60
N GLU A 710 -44.09 -18.72 -0.75
CA GLU A 710 -45.12 -17.69 -0.90
C GLU A 710 -44.54 -16.29 -0.58
N GLU A 711 -43.73 -16.20 0.49
CA GLU A 711 -43.04 -14.97 0.89
C GLU A 711 -41.98 -14.59 -0.15
N ALA A 712 -41.25 -15.58 -0.69
CA ALA A 712 -40.30 -15.38 -1.79
C ALA A 712 -41.01 -14.81 -3.03
N GLU A 713 -42.20 -15.30 -3.36
CA GLU A 713 -42.98 -14.79 -4.50
C GLU A 713 -43.55 -13.39 -4.25
N LYS A 714 -44.01 -13.09 -3.04
CA LYS A 714 -44.43 -11.73 -2.63
C LYS A 714 -43.28 -10.73 -2.78
N LEU A 715 -42.10 -11.11 -2.28
CA LEU A 715 -40.90 -10.29 -2.35
C LEU A 715 -40.45 -10.08 -3.80
N LEU A 716 -40.42 -11.15 -4.62
CA LEU A 716 -40.13 -11.06 -6.05
C LEU A 716 -41.09 -10.10 -6.74
N GLY A 717 -42.39 -10.18 -6.44
CA GLY A 717 -43.41 -9.27 -6.99
C GLY A 717 -43.16 -7.80 -6.58
N LYS A 718 -42.63 -7.53 -5.39
CA LYS A 718 -42.26 -6.18 -4.95
C LYS A 718 -41.01 -5.69 -5.72
N VAL A 719 -39.99 -6.52 -5.81
CA VAL A 719 -38.72 -6.21 -6.54
C VAL A 719 -39.00 -5.95 -8.03
N LEU A 720 -39.80 -6.80 -8.67
CA LEU A 720 -40.19 -6.61 -10.08
C LEU A 720 -40.93 -5.28 -10.31
N ARG A 721 -41.55 -4.67 -9.32
CA ARG A 721 -42.20 -3.36 -9.41
C ARG A 721 -41.25 -2.18 -9.23
N THR A 722 -40.26 -2.32 -8.35
CA THR A 722 -39.42 -1.21 -7.88
C THR A 722 -38.03 -1.16 -8.52
N ALA A 723 -37.45 -2.30 -8.91
CA ALA A 723 -36.10 -2.36 -9.45
C ALA A 723 -36.02 -2.19 -10.96
N SER A 724 -35.05 -1.38 -11.43
CA SER A 724 -34.79 -1.17 -12.86
C SER A 724 -34.10 -2.36 -13.55
N LYS A 725 -33.35 -3.18 -12.82
CA LYS A 725 -32.69 -4.40 -13.31
C LYS A 725 -32.95 -5.54 -12.32
N VAL A 726 -33.66 -6.58 -12.79
CA VAL A 726 -33.89 -7.84 -12.04
C VAL A 726 -33.06 -8.92 -12.70
N ASP A 727 -32.37 -9.74 -11.89
CA ASP A 727 -31.61 -10.87 -12.38
C ASP A 727 -32.57 -12.03 -12.72
N ALA A 728 -32.45 -12.57 -13.94
CA ALA A 728 -33.24 -13.73 -14.37
C ALA A 728 -32.98 -14.98 -13.48
N ASN A 729 -31.76 -15.13 -12.95
CA ASN A 729 -31.39 -16.27 -12.12
C ASN A 729 -32.25 -16.40 -10.88
N THR A 730 -32.62 -15.30 -10.20
CA THR A 730 -33.49 -15.33 -9.04
C THR A 730 -34.86 -15.91 -9.33
N CYS A 731 -35.42 -15.53 -10.49
CA CYS A 731 -36.68 -16.07 -10.95
C CYS A 731 -36.55 -17.58 -11.28
N HIS A 732 -35.43 -17.99 -11.87
CA HIS A 732 -35.14 -19.41 -12.15
C HIS A 732 -35.08 -20.25 -10.88
N VAL A 733 -34.35 -19.77 -9.85
CA VAL A 733 -34.26 -20.45 -8.55
C VAL A 733 -35.64 -20.65 -7.91
N LEU A 734 -36.50 -19.63 -7.96
CA LEU A 734 -37.87 -19.73 -7.43
C LEU A 734 -38.73 -20.72 -8.26
N MET A 735 -38.62 -20.70 -9.59
CA MET A 735 -39.32 -21.65 -10.44
C MET A 735 -38.88 -23.09 -10.17
N GLU A 736 -37.58 -23.36 -10.05
CA GLU A 736 -37.04 -24.68 -9.71
C GLU A 736 -37.51 -25.14 -8.31
N SER A 737 -37.55 -24.23 -7.35
CA SER A 737 -38.02 -24.56 -6.00
C SER A 737 -39.51 -24.92 -5.98
N TYR A 738 -40.33 -24.25 -6.78
CA TYR A 738 -41.73 -24.64 -6.97
C TYR A 738 -41.89 -25.99 -7.66
N LEU A 739 -41.04 -26.31 -8.67
CA LEU A 739 -41.02 -27.60 -9.34
C LEU A 739 -40.65 -28.73 -8.38
N LYS A 740 -39.65 -28.51 -7.51
CA LYS A 740 -39.24 -29.49 -6.46
C LYS A 740 -40.36 -29.78 -5.50
N LYS A 741 -41.17 -28.76 -5.14
CA LYS A 741 -42.34 -28.91 -4.24
C LYS A 741 -43.60 -29.40 -4.95
N GLY A 742 -43.60 -29.60 -6.28
CA GLY A 742 -44.73 -30.05 -7.02
C GLY A 742 -45.83 -28.99 -7.31
N VAL A 743 -45.55 -27.70 -6.98
CA VAL A 743 -46.53 -26.61 -7.21
C VAL A 743 -46.32 -25.97 -8.57
N VAL A 744 -46.58 -26.69 -9.63
CA VAL A 744 -46.21 -26.32 -11.01
C VAL A 744 -46.91 -25.05 -11.51
N LEU A 745 -48.14 -24.81 -11.07
CA LEU A 745 -48.90 -23.61 -11.47
C LEU A 745 -48.25 -22.32 -10.98
N SER A 746 -47.62 -22.34 -9.79
CA SER A 746 -46.88 -21.16 -9.28
C SER A 746 -45.60 -20.94 -10.07
N ALA A 747 -44.86 -21.99 -10.48
CA ALA A 747 -43.72 -21.85 -11.39
C ALA A 747 -44.14 -21.20 -12.72
N TYR A 748 -45.28 -21.59 -13.31
CA TYR A 748 -45.84 -20.95 -14.50
C TYR A 748 -46.17 -19.46 -14.29
N LYS A 749 -46.78 -19.11 -13.12
CA LYS A 749 -47.08 -17.70 -12.78
C LYS A 749 -45.80 -16.86 -12.69
N VAL A 750 -44.69 -17.40 -12.15
CA VAL A 750 -43.39 -16.73 -12.08
C VAL A 750 -42.84 -16.50 -13.49
N ALA A 751 -42.89 -17.52 -14.39
CA ALA A 751 -42.49 -17.37 -15.80
C ALA A 751 -43.31 -16.28 -16.51
N CYS A 752 -44.62 -16.22 -16.28
CA CYS A 752 -45.48 -15.16 -16.84
C CYS A 752 -45.10 -13.78 -16.32
N LYS A 753 -44.69 -13.64 -15.05
CA LYS A 753 -44.18 -12.37 -14.49
C LYS A 753 -42.85 -11.95 -15.15
N MET A 754 -41.97 -12.90 -15.47
CA MET A 754 -40.73 -12.65 -16.22
C MET A 754 -41.01 -12.10 -17.62
N PHE A 755 -41.89 -12.75 -18.36
CA PHE A 755 -42.26 -12.28 -19.71
C PHE A 755 -42.86 -10.88 -19.75
N ARG A 756 -43.68 -10.50 -18.73
CA ARG A 756 -44.21 -9.13 -18.60
C ARG A 756 -43.14 -8.07 -18.38
N ARG A 757 -41.94 -8.46 -17.94
CA ARG A 757 -40.78 -7.59 -17.66
C ARG A 757 -39.66 -7.73 -18.72
N ASN A 758 -39.95 -8.33 -19.86
CA ASN A 758 -38.97 -8.60 -20.92
C ASN A 758 -37.78 -9.47 -20.50
N LEU A 759 -37.96 -10.28 -19.44
CA LEU A 759 -37.00 -11.30 -19.04
C LEU A 759 -37.38 -12.62 -19.69
N VAL A 760 -36.42 -13.28 -20.36
CA VAL A 760 -36.65 -14.59 -20.98
C VAL A 760 -36.14 -15.67 -20.00
N PRO A 761 -37.02 -16.62 -19.59
CA PRO A 761 -36.61 -17.76 -18.77
C PRO A 761 -35.73 -18.74 -19.57
N ASP A 762 -34.94 -19.58 -18.86
CA ASP A 762 -34.15 -20.63 -19.50
C ASP A 762 -35.06 -21.65 -20.19
N LEU A 763 -34.69 -22.04 -21.44
CA LEU A 763 -35.47 -23.00 -22.26
C LEU A 763 -35.69 -24.33 -21.53
N LYS A 764 -34.62 -24.91 -20.98
CA LYS A 764 -34.70 -26.20 -20.27
C LYS A 764 -35.63 -26.16 -19.08
N LEU A 765 -35.72 -25.02 -18.42
CA LEU A 765 -36.59 -24.80 -17.28
C LEU A 765 -38.06 -24.65 -17.73
N CYS A 766 -38.27 -23.91 -18.79
CA CYS A 766 -39.61 -23.79 -19.43
C CYS A 766 -40.14 -25.16 -19.91
N GLU A 767 -39.31 -25.97 -20.56
CA GLU A 767 -39.67 -27.34 -20.97
C GLU A 767 -40.03 -28.23 -19.77
N LYS A 768 -39.27 -28.16 -18.67
CA LYS A 768 -39.59 -28.91 -17.45
C LYS A 768 -40.93 -28.49 -16.84
N VAL A 769 -41.22 -27.19 -16.81
CA VAL A 769 -42.50 -26.64 -16.30
C VAL A 769 -43.64 -27.08 -17.22
N SER A 770 -43.46 -26.97 -18.55
CA SER A 770 -44.48 -27.36 -19.54
C SER A 770 -44.80 -28.85 -19.46
N LYS A 771 -43.79 -29.74 -19.46
CA LYS A 771 -43.97 -31.20 -19.32
C LYS A 771 -44.72 -31.55 -18.02
N ARG A 772 -44.40 -30.88 -16.92
CA ARG A 772 -45.09 -31.15 -15.65
C ARG A 772 -46.54 -30.65 -15.66
N LEU A 773 -46.80 -29.46 -16.28
CA LEU A 773 -48.17 -28.94 -16.47
C LEU A 773 -49.03 -29.87 -17.31
N MET A 774 -48.48 -30.52 -18.37
CA MET A 774 -49.17 -31.52 -19.17
C MET A 774 -49.56 -32.73 -18.33
N VAL A 775 -48.67 -33.23 -17.47
CA VAL A 775 -48.94 -34.34 -16.53
C VAL A 775 -50.07 -33.96 -15.56
N ASP A 776 -50.11 -32.70 -15.09
CA ASP A 776 -51.16 -32.20 -14.18
C ASP A 776 -52.47 -31.83 -14.91
N GLY A 777 -52.61 -32.15 -16.22
CA GLY A 777 -53.82 -31.91 -17.01
C GLY A 777 -54.05 -30.48 -17.45
N LYS A 778 -53.03 -29.59 -17.32
CA LYS A 778 -53.12 -28.16 -17.64
C LYS A 778 -52.48 -27.85 -19.01
N MET A 779 -53.09 -28.40 -20.06
CA MET A 779 -52.55 -28.29 -21.42
C MET A 779 -52.49 -26.84 -21.93
N VAL A 780 -53.51 -26.04 -21.66
CA VAL A 780 -53.62 -24.65 -22.12
C VAL A 780 -52.48 -23.78 -21.55
N GLU A 781 -52.15 -23.94 -20.27
CA GLU A 781 -51.04 -23.24 -19.62
C GLU A 781 -49.68 -23.67 -20.14
N ALA A 782 -49.52 -24.96 -20.45
CA ALA A 782 -48.29 -25.51 -21.01
C ALA A 782 -48.01 -24.95 -22.43
N ASP A 783 -49.04 -24.94 -23.27
CA ASP A 783 -48.97 -24.40 -24.66
C ASP A 783 -48.71 -22.88 -24.63
N ASN A 784 -49.41 -22.14 -23.78
CA ASN A 784 -49.20 -20.70 -23.60
C ASN A 784 -47.80 -20.35 -23.13
N LEU A 785 -47.16 -21.17 -22.27
CA LEU A 785 -45.80 -20.96 -21.82
C LEU A 785 -44.81 -21.05 -22.98
N MET A 786 -44.92 -22.11 -23.77
CA MET A 786 -44.02 -22.36 -24.89
C MET A 786 -44.24 -21.38 -26.03
N LEU A 787 -45.49 -20.99 -26.31
CA LEU A 787 -45.83 -20.00 -27.34
C LEU A 787 -45.17 -18.64 -27.00
N ARG A 788 -45.33 -18.17 -25.77
CA ARG A 788 -44.70 -16.92 -25.29
C ARG A 788 -43.20 -16.96 -25.33
N PHE A 789 -42.61 -18.11 -25.06
CA PHE A 789 -41.14 -18.28 -25.12
C PHE A 789 -40.64 -18.10 -26.55
N VAL A 790 -41.34 -18.74 -27.55
CA VAL A 790 -40.98 -18.64 -28.96
C VAL A 790 -41.17 -17.21 -29.48
N GLU A 791 -42.32 -16.55 -29.16
CA GLU A 791 -42.60 -15.18 -29.57
C GLU A 791 -41.52 -14.20 -29.09
N ARG A 792 -41.05 -14.36 -27.86
CA ARG A 792 -40.02 -13.49 -27.30
C ARG A 792 -38.61 -13.82 -27.81
N GLY A 793 -38.29 -15.08 -28.05
CA GLY A 793 -37.01 -15.50 -28.64
C GLY A 793 -36.84 -14.94 -30.08
N LEU A 794 -37.91 -14.88 -30.86
CA LEU A 794 -37.88 -14.26 -32.17
C LEU A 794 -37.66 -12.75 -32.10
N GLN A 795 -38.29 -12.02 -31.14
CA GLN A 795 -38.12 -10.59 -30.97
C GLN A 795 -36.70 -10.19 -30.52
N GLN A 796 -35.99 -11.02 -29.79
CA GLN A 796 -34.60 -10.75 -29.42
C GLN A 796 -33.62 -10.93 -30.58
N ASN A 797 -33.87 -11.87 -31.48
CA ASN A 797 -33.05 -12.04 -32.67
C ASN A 797 -33.23 -10.92 -33.71
N GLU A 798 -34.39 -10.27 -33.76
CA GLU A 798 -34.64 -9.10 -34.62
C GLU A 798 -34.00 -7.80 -34.07
N MET A 799 -33.71 -7.70 -32.80
CA MET A 799 -33.01 -6.53 -32.20
C MET A 799 -31.48 -6.64 -32.25
N HIS A 800 -30.92 -7.79 -32.61
CA HIS A 800 -29.49 -8.03 -32.81
C HIS A 800 -29.07 -8.09 -34.29
N LEU A 801 -29.98 -7.95 -35.23
CA LEU A 801 -29.75 -7.68 -36.63
C LEU A 801 -30.00 -6.18 -36.93
#